data_350e7c572ef126744fee954939af4b81
#
_entry.id   350e7c572ef126744fee954939af4b81
#
_cell.length_a   1.000
_cell.length_b   1.000
_cell.length_c   1.000
_cell.angle_alpha   90.00
_cell.angle_beta   90.00
_cell.angle_gamma   90.00
#
_symmetry.space_group_name_H-M   'P 1'
#
loop_
_entity.id
_entity.type
_entity.pdbx_description
1 polymer ?
#
loop_
_entity_poly.entity_id
_entity_poly.type
_entity_poly.pdbx_seq_one_letter_code
_entity_poly.pdbx_strand_id
1 'polypeptide(L)'
;MRDASGHGESSNADEVAGGSWIGNWLDSRTGYRALVRSALYERVPGGARWRYVWGSTLVFAFMTQVITGLVLWASYSASAQTAWESVYYIQYEMTGGWLLRGLHHVMAQAMVVLLALHVMQVVIDGAYRAPREVNFWLGLVLMMLVLGMALTGYLLPWDQKGYWATRVATNLAGLVPLVGPSMQQLVVGGPDYGHHTLTRFFALHAGFLPATLVVFLVLHLTLFRKHGLHAKQPITQPDAMFWPDQVLKDAVAMLAVMAVVLGVILLPALRAILAGEPIVPGHLGAELGAPADPSEPYAAARPEWYFLFLFQFLKVFEGWGATGEFLGAIVVPGATLGIMFLMPIFGQWKLGHRFNVVFTIAILAGAGLLTAMALHEDYYALWVDRSTFADVEKLLKSTGGDDEKIFAALGHDKEKLNAFTKRREKLEAVRRSEAFLVAVKQASRDSARAVELAGRPEKIPSTGALSLVRSDPLTQGPKLFAQHCQSCHAHVDPAAENAKEMFAKSSAANLFEFGGESWVRGLLDPKRVGGAAYFGNTAHNEGDMVSFVCEDFTDEDEWKREDKEAVVFALVAEAGLLQETGKKKVIKRGHELIADTDRCGSCHPYRSNETELGYAPDLNGWGSEEWLVGIVTDPTHQRFYPDTNDRMPRFGVAPDGGLQALSDKQIKLVSQWLRGSWYRPAAHTRGDGVSDHP
;
A
#
# COMPACT_ATOMS: atom_id res chain seq x y z
N MET A 1 -5.28 -23.32 91.16
CA MET A 1 -4.12 -22.47 91.48
C MET A 1 -3.50 -22.15 90.17
N ARG A 2 -3.72 -20.93 89.71
CA ARG A 2 -2.72 -19.87 89.46
C ARG A 2 -1.65 -20.35 88.43
N ASP A 3 -1.35 -19.68 87.30
CA ASP A 3 -1.34 -18.22 87.06
C ASP A 3 -1.41 -17.91 85.57
N ALA A 4 -2.04 -16.82 85.27
CA ALA A 4 -2.03 -16.14 83.99
C ALA A 4 -0.66 -15.52 83.68
N SER A 5 -0.21 -15.59 82.48
CA SER A 5 0.69 -14.59 81.94
C SER A 5 0.29 -14.29 80.50
N GLY A 6 -0.37 -13.15 80.40
CA GLY A 6 -0.68 -12.56 79.09
C GLY A 6 0.59 -12.11 78.41
N HIS A 7 0.73 -12.47 77.15
CA HIS A 7 1.60 -11.78 76.23
C HIS A 7 0.76 -10.85 75.39
N GLY A 8 1.01 -9.55 75.61
CA GLY A 8 0.34 -8.47 74.98
C GLY A 8 0.46 -8.52 73.46
N GLU A 9 -0.67 -8.48 72.82
CA GLU A 9 -0.81 -7.93 71.50
C GLU A 9 -0.40 -6.44 71.56
N SER A 10 0.89 -6.15 71.33
CA SER A 10 1.36 -4.81 71.06
C SER A 10 0.80 -4.38 69.71
N SER A 11 -0.12 -3.50 69.79
CA SER A 11 -0.80 -2.76 68.71
C SER A 11 0.19 -2.27 67.66
N ASN A 12 0.13 -2.83 66.45
CA ASN A 12 0.62 -2.20 65.21
C ASN A 12 -0.23 -1.00 64.82
N ALA A 13 -0.69 -0.19 65.79
CA ALA A 13 -1.53 0.98 65.54
C ALA A 13 -0.76 2.29 65.29
N ASP A 14 0.57 2.28 65.50
CA ASP A 14 1.34 3.55 65.52
C ASP A 14 2.11 3.86 64.22
N GLU A 15 2.01 3.08 63.17
CA GLU A 15 2.72 3.36 61.91
C GLU A 15 1.88 4.12 60.84
N VAL A 16 0.67 4.61 61.18
CA VAL A 16 -0.24 5.25 60.17
C VAL A 16 -0.26 6.79 60.27
N ALA A 17 0.64 7.42 61.06
CA ALA A 17 0.57 8.84 61.38
C ALA A 17 1.28 9.80 60.39
N GLY A 18 1.61 9.38 59.15
CA GLY A 18 2.34 10.23 58.19
C GLY A 18 1.64 10.52 56.83
N GLY A 19 0.45 10.08 56.60
CA GLY A 19 -0.24 10.28 55.31
C GLY A 19 -1.01 11.58 55.19
N SER A 20 -1.07 12.22 53.99
CA SER A 20 -1.89 13.41 53.74
C SER A 20 -3.37 13.12 54.09
N TRP A 21 -4.11 14.16 54.50
CA TRP A 21 -5.56 14.03 54.78
C TRP A 21 -6.34 13.36 53.66
N ILE A 22 -6.03 13.71 52.41
CA ILE A 22 -6.65 13.09 51.20
C ILE A 22 -6.34 11.58 51.16
N GLY A 23 -5.08 11.19 51.39
CA GLY A 23 -4.66 9.80 51.39
C GLY A 23 -5.36 8.96 52.46
N ASN A 24 -5.54 9.50 53.67
CA ASN A 24 -6.26 8.82 54.75
C ASN A 24 -7.75 8.73 54.48
N TRP A 25 -8.35 9.80 53.91
CA TRP A 25 -9.72 9.83 53.48
C TRP A 25 -10.03 8.78 52.39
N LEU A 26 -9.18 8.67 51.37
CA LEU A 26 -9.29 7.67 50.32
C LEU A 26 -9.13 6.25 50.89
N ASP A 27 -8.11 6.02 51.72
CA ASP A 27 -7.81 4.70 52.26
C ASP A 27 -8.96 4.18 53.13
N SER A 28 -9.53 5.01 53.98
CA SER A 28 -10.66 4.62 54.83
C SER A 28 -11.93 4.22 54.06
N ARG A 29 -12.04 4.56 52.77
CA ARG A 29 -13.16 4.25 51.87
C ARG A 29 -12.86 3.16 50.86
N THR A 30 -11.63 3.02 50.46
CA THR A 30 -11.25 2.10 49.38
C THR A 30 -10.31 1.00 49.80
N GLY A 31 -9.63 1.12 50.96
CA GLY A 31 -8.58 0.19 51.39
C GLY A 31 -7.37 0.17 50.42
N TYR A 32 -7.18 1.23 49.62
CA TYR A 32 -6.17 1.21 48.55
C TYR A 32 -4.76 0.94 49.02
N ARG A 33 -4.38 1.39 50.24
CA ARG A 33 -3.03 1.15 50.78
C ARG A 33 -2.79 -0.35 51.04
N ALA A 34 -3.77 -1.07 51.57
CA ALA A 34 -3.67 -2.53 51.77
C ALA A 34 -3.55 -3.23 50.41
N LEU A 35 -4.35 -2.81 49.39
CA LEU A 35 -4.33 -3.37 48.07
C LEU A 35 -2.97 -3.06 47.36
N VAL A 36 -2.47 -1.84 47.42
CA VAL A 36 -1.16 -1.45 46.87
C VAL A 36 -0.04 -2.19 47.58
N ARG A 37 -0.07 -2.30 48.91
CA ARG A 37 0.95 -3.03 49.69
C ARG A 37 0.95 -4.51 49.28
N SER A 38 -0.21 -5.17 49.19
CA SER A 38 -0.28 -6.57 48.76
C SER A 38 0.19 -6.78 47.33
N ALA A 39 -0.01 -5.80 46.45
CA ALA A 39 0.44 -5.83 45.05
C ALA A 39 1.95 -5.62 44.92
N LEU A 40 2.52 -4.66 45.63
CA LEU A 40 3.94 -4.27 45.50
C LEU A 40 4.89 -5.20 46.27
N TYR A 41 4.48 -5.72 47.43
CA TYR A 41 5.34 -6.53 48.27
C TYR A 41 5.03 -8.04 48.19
N GLU A 42 4.50 -8.47 47.01
CA GLU A 42 4.40 -9.89 46.70
C GLU A 42 5.79 -10.52 46.51
N ARG A 43 5.95 -11.76 47.01
CA ARG A 43 7.20 -12.50 46.80
C ARG A 43 7.26 -13.09 45.41
N VAL A 44 8.40 -12.90 44.75
CA VAL A 44 8.73 -13.48 43.45
C VAL A 44 9.56 -14.75 43.68
N PRO A 45 8.98 -15.93 43.53
CA PRO A 45 9.66 -17.19 43.82
C PRO A 45 10.89 -17.38 42.92
N GLY A 46 12.03 -17.68 43.51
CA GLY A 46 13.30 -17.89 42.81
C GLY A 46 13.92 -16.64 42.24
N GLY A 47 13.55 -15.45 42.75
CA GLY A 47 14.16 -14.16 42.44
C GLY A 47 13.58 -13.45 41.23
N ALA A 48 13.85 -12.14 41.14
CA ALA A 48 13.46 -11.31 40.02
C ALA A 48 14.20 -11.69 38.73
N ARG A 49 13.48 -11.88 37.60
CA ARG A 49 14.05 -12.40 36.35
C ARG A 49 13.49 -11.67 35.12
N TRP A 50 14.32 -11.48 34.10
CA TRP A 50 13.91 -10.92 32.80
C TRP A 50 12.81 -11.74 32.09
N ARG A 51 12.70 -13.04 32.35
CA ARG A 51 11.66 -13.88 31.76
C ARG A 51 10.24 -13.54 32.22
N TYR A 52 10.07 -12.77 33.29
CA TYR A 52 8.76 -12.42 33.84
C TYR A 52 8.23 -11.07 33.35
N VAL A 53 9.01 -10.31 32.56
CA VAL A 53 8.64 -8.96 32.12
C VAL A 53 7.58 -8.94 31.01
N TRP A 54 7.34 -10.05 30.32
CA TRP A 54 6.49 -10.06 29.12
C TRP A 54 5.03 -9.68 29.38
N GLY A 55 4.46 -10.17 30.47
CA GLY A 55 3.07 -9.88 30.84
C GLY A 55 2.84 -8.41 31.20
N SER A 56 3.73 -7.84 32.04
CA SER A 56 3.65 -6.42 32.42
C SER A 56 3.91 -5.50 31.25
N THR A 57 4.84 -5.85 30.34
CA THR A 57 5.12 -5.10 29.12
C THR A 57 3.94 -5.15 28.13
N LEU A 58 3.22 -6.28 28.04
CA LEU A 58 1.97 -6.37 27.26
C LEU A 58 0.87 -5.46 27.82
N VAL A 59 0.72 -5.40 29.16
CA VAL A 59 -0.24 -4.47 29.79
C VAL A 59 0.13 -3.01 29.47
N PHE A 60 1.42 -2.68 29.57
CA PHE A 60 1.90 -1.36 29.19
C PHE A 60 1.62 -1.03 27.72
N ALA A 61 1.91 -1.97 26.79
CA ALA A 61 1.61 -1.82 25.37
C ALA A 61 0.11 -1.61 25.14
N PHE A 62 -0.75 -2.40 25.82
CA PHE A 62 -2.20 -2.24 25.74
C PHE A 62 -2.68 -0.89 26.27
N MET A 63 -2.15 -0.42 27.39
CA MET A 63 -2.49 0.91 27.92
C MET A 63 -2.07 2.02 26.95
N THR A 64 -0.93 1.88 26.29
CA THR A 64 -0.50 2.81 25.23
C THR A 64 -1.50 2.80 24.07
N GLN A 65 -2.00 1.61 23.65
CA GLN A 65 -3.03 1.49 22.62
C GLN A 65 -4.34 2.16 23.01
N VAL A 66 -4.79 1.98 24.25
CA VAL A 66 -6.02 2.61 24.74
C VAL A 66 -5.89 4.13 24.75
N ILE A 67 -4.81 4.68 25.31
CA ILE A 67 -4.58 6.13 25.39
C ILE A 67 -4.50 6.74 23.98
N THR A 68 -3.66 6.19 23.12
CA THR A 68 -3.50 6.69 21.75
C THR A 68 -4.79 6.52 20.94
N GLY A 69 -5.47 5.38 21.09
CA GLY A 69 -6.74 5.08 20.42
C GLY A 69 -7.87 6.04 20.78
N LEU A 70 -8.01 6.41 22.06
CA LEU A 70 -9.01 7.39 22.51
C LEU A 70 -8.78 8.77 21.90
N VAL A 71 -7.52 9.21 21.79
CA VAL A 71 -7.20 10.49 21.16
C VAL A 71 -7.45 10.45 19.65
N LEU A 72 -7.07 9.34 18.98
CA LEU A 72 -7.35 9.14 17.56
C LEU A 72 -8.86 9.11 17.28
N TRP A 73 -9.64 8.49 18.15
CA TRP A 73 -11.12 8.42 18.03
C TRP A 73 -11.75 9.79 17.95
N ALA A 74 -11.25 10.75 18.73
CA ALA A 74 -11.79 12.12 18.74
C ALA A 74 -11.72 12.82 17.37
N SER A 75 -10.81 12.39 16.50
CA SER A 75 -10.59 13.00 15.17
C SER A 75 -10.97 12.08 14.00
N TYR A 76 -11.37 10.84 14.27
CA TYR A 76 -11.67 9.85 13.24
C TYR A 76 -13.15 9.83 12.85
N SER A 77 -13.43 9.68 11.54
CA SER A 77 -14.79 9.59 10.98
C SER A 77 -14.99 8.25 10.27
N ALA A 78 -15.86 7.37 10.81
CA ALA A 78 -16.10 6.02 10.31
C ALA A 78 -17.04 5.97 9.09
N SER A 79 -16.66 6.62 7.99
CA SER A 79 -17.41 6.65 6.72
C SER A 79 -16.50 6.38 5.55
N ALA A 80 -16.93 5.61 4.55
CA ALA A 80 -16.18 5.37 3.32
C ALA A 80 -15.79 6.66 2.57
N GLN A 81 -16.50 7.76 2.80
CA GLN A 81 -16.22 9.07 2.20
C GLN A 81 -15.18 9.87 3.01
N THR A 82 -15.25 9.80 4.35
CA THR A 82 -14.49 10.70 5.23
C THR A 82 -13.40 10.02 6.05
N ALA A 83 -13.33 8.68 6.07
CA ALA A 83 -12.33 7.96 6.87
C ALA A 83 -10.91 8.27 6.43
N TRP A 84 -10.61 8.17 5.15
CA TRP A 84 -9.29 8.49 4.61
C TRP A 84 -8.94 9.97 4.88
N GLU A 85 -9.89 10.88 4.68
CA GLU A 85 -9.73 12.32 4.97
C GLU A 85 -9.41 12.57 6.45
N SER A 86 -10.12 11.92 7.37
CA SER A 86 -9.89 12.07 8.81
C SER A 86 -8.49 11.55 9.21
N VAL A 87 -8.02 10.47 8.59
CA VAL A 87 -6.66 9.94 8.81
C VAL A 87 -5.61 10.85 8.17
N TYR A 88 -5.90 11.43 6.99
CA TYR A 88 -5.06 12.45 6.38
C TYR A 88 -4.89 13.66 7.30
N TYR A 89 -6.00 14.18 7.84
CA TYR A 89 -5.97 15.27 8.82
C TYR A 89 -5.10 14.92 10.03
N ILE A 90 -5.28 13.74 10.64
CA ILE A 90 -4.47 13.28 11.77
C ILE A 90 -2.99 13.22 11.40
N GLN A 91 -2.66 12.68 10.22
CA GLN A 91 -1.27 12.41 9.83
C GLN A 91 -0.52 13.67 9.40
N TYR A 92 -1.17 14.58 8.67
CA TYR A 92 -0.51 15.69 7.98
C TYR A 92 -0.85 17.07 8.52
N GLU A 93 -2.03 17.28 9.11
CA GLU A 93 -2.48 18.59 9.56
C GLU A 93 -2.50 18.73 11.08
N MET A 94 -2.86 17.68 11.82
CA MET A 94 -2.95 17.71 13.29
C MET A 94 -1.57 17.77 13.93
N THR A 95 -1.36 18.75 14.82
CA THR A 95 -0.09 18.89 15.57
C THR A 95 0.23 17.64 16.37
N GLY A 96 1.35 16.97 16.07
CA GLY A 96 1.75 15.72 16.72
C GLY A 96 0.94 14.49 16.35
N GLY A 97 -0.03 14.61 15.42
CA GLY A 97 -0.88 13.51 15.00
C GLY A 97 -0.12 12.36 14.35
N TRP A 98 0.91 12.67 13.55
CA TRP A 98 1.82 11.68 12.97
C TRP A 98 2.51 10.80 14.02
N LEU A 99 2.92 11.39 15.16
CA LEU A 99 3.52 10.65 16.27
C LEU A 99 2.48 9.79 16.98
N LEU A 100 1.31 10.36 17.27
CA LEU A 100 0.21 9.67 17.92
C LEU A 100 -0.24 8.43 17.11
N ARG A 101 -0.46 8.62 15.81
CA ARG A 101 -0.83 7.53 14.89
C ARG A 101 0.32 6.54 14.73
N GLY A 102 1.56 7.02 14.63
CA GLY A 102 2.75 6.19 14.59
C GLY A 102 2.89 5.30 15.83
N LEU A 103 2.71 5.87 17.03
CA LEU A 103 2.71 5.12 18.29
C LEU A 103 1.63 4.04 18.31
N HIS A 104 0.41 4.38 17.90
CA HIS A 104 -0.69 3.42 17.84
C HIS A 104 -0.38 2.27 16.88
N HIS A 105 0.08 2.57 15.68
CA HIS A 105 0.37 1.59 14.64
C HIS A 105 1.58 0.69 14.98
N VAL A 106 2.71 1.27 15.36
CA VAL A 106 3.95 0.51 15.63
C VAL A 106 3.86 -0.26 16.94
N MET A 107 3.20 0.32 17.98
CA MET A 107 2.98 -0.41 19.24
C MET A 107 2.05 -1.62 19.04
N ALA A 108 1.05 -1.57 18.14
CA ALA A 108 0.23 -2.73 17.80
C ALA A 108 1.09 -3.89 17.25
N GLN A 109 2.06 -3.58 16.38
CA GLN A 109 3.00 -4.58 15.85
C GLN A 109 3.90 -5.15 16.96
N ALA A 110 4.45 -4.27 17.81
CA ALA A 110 5.24 -4.68 18.97
C ALA A 110 4.43 -5.58 19.92
N MET A 111 3.15 -5.29 20.11
CA MET A 111 2.25 -6.08 20.96
C MET A 111 2.08 -7.51 20.46
N VAL A 112 2.01 -7.75 19.14
CA VAL A 112 1.95 -9.11 18.57
C VAL A 112 3.23 -9.89 18.85
N VAL A 113 4.42 -9.25 18.73
CA VAL A 113 5.71 -9.86 19.09
C VAL A 113 5.77 -10.21 20.56
N LEU A 114 5.42 -9.26 21.43
CA LEU A 114 5.40 -9.45 22.88
C LEU A 114 4.44 -10.58 23.28
N LEU A 115 3.29 -10.70 22.60
CA LEU A 115 2.32 -11.76 22.82
C LEU A 115 2.91 -13.14 22.48
N ALA A 116 3.59 -13.28 21.35
CA ALA A 116 4.29 -14.51 20.97
C ALA A 116 5.34 -14.93 22.02
N LEU A 117 6.14 -13.95 22.48
CA LEU A 117 7.16 -14.16 23.53
C LEU A 117 6.51 -14.56 24.87
N HIS A 118 5.40 -13.92 25.23
CA HIS A 118 4.66 -14.25 26.47
C HIS A 118 4.07 -15.66 26.42
N VAL A 119 3.39 -16.05 25.34
CA VAL A 119 2.85 -17.42 25.18
C VAL A 119 4.00 -18.43 25.20
N MET A 120 5.09 -18.18 24.49
CA MET A 120 6.27 -19.05 24.48
C MET A 120 6.83 -19.24 25.91
N GLN A 121 6.98 -18.17 26.68
CA GLN A 121 7.47 -18.21 28.06
C GLN A 121 6.52 -19.03 28.94
N VAL A 122 5.21 -18.77 28.88
CA VAL A 122 4.20 -19.48 29.67
C VAL A 122 4.23 -21.01 29.40
N VAL A 123 4.39 -21.39 28.11
CA VAL A 123 4.46 -22.81 27.73
C VAL A 123 5.78 -23.46 28.18
N ILE A 124 6.93 -22.80 27.93
CA ILE A 124 8.25 -23.33 28.32
C ILE A 124 8.35 -23.53 29.85
N ASP A 125 7.80 -22.59 30.62
CA ASP A 125 7.82 -22.68 32.09
C ASP A 125 6.79 -23.64 32.66
N GLY A 126 5.80 -24.07 31.84
CA GLY A 126 4.70 -24.92 32.31
C GLY A 126 3.71 -24.18 33.20
N ALA A 127 3.62 -22.86 33.06
CA ALA A 127 2.75 -22.01 33.88
C ALA A 127 1.25 -22.17 33.57
N TYR A 128 0.89 -23.06 32.64
CA TYR A 128 -0.47 -23.48 32.29
C TYR A 128 -0.96 -24.69 33.09
N ARG A 129 -0.08 -25.34 33.90
CA ARG A 129 -0.44 -26.53 34.69
C ARG A 129 -1.30 -26.15 35.87
N ALA A 130 -1.94 -27.18 36.46
CA ALA A 130 -2.77 -27.05 37.66
C ALA A 130 -2.06 -26.21 38.76
N PRO A 131 -2.76 -25.26 39.37
CA PRO A 131 -4.19 -24.90 39.21
C PRO A 131 -4.42 -23.70 38.22
N ARG A 132 -3.58 -23.50 37.19
CA ARG A 132 -3.55 -22.32 36.31
C ARG A 132 -4.20 -22.56 34.94
N GLU A 133 -4.92 -23.66 34.74
CA GLU A 133 -5.53 -24.04 33.47
C GLU A 133 -6.50 -22.97 32.96
N VAL A 134 -7.40 -22.50 33.81
CA VAL A 134 -8.38 -21.45 33.48
C VAL A 134 -7.68 -20.15 33.11
N ASN A 135 -6.62 -19.79 33.84
CA ASN A 135 -5.83 -18.58 33.51
C ASN A 135 -5.18 -18.66 32.13
N PHE A 136 -4.70 -19.84 31.74
CA PHE A 136 -4.15 -20.09 30.41
C PHE A 136 -5.21 -19.94 29.32
N TRP A 137 -6.42 -20.50 29.52
CA TRP A 137 -7.52 -20.35 28.57
C TRP A 137 -7.97 -18.90 28.41
N LEU A 138 -8.03 -18.12 29.51
CA LEU A 138 -8.27 -16.69 29.43
C LEU A 138 -7.18 -15.99 28.61
N GLY A 139 -5.91 -16.40 28.79
CA GLY A 139 -4.78 -15.91 28.00
C GLY A 139 -4.92 -16.21 26.49
N LEU A 140 -5.43 -17.38 26.11
CA LEU A 140 -5.70 -17.72 24.71
C LEU A 140 -6.85 -16.87 24.14
N VAL A 141 -7.89 -16.59 24.92
CA VAL A 141 -8.97 -15.66 24.52
C VAL A 141 -8.41 -14.26 24.31
N LEU A 142 -7.58 -13.77 25.23
CA LEU A 142 -6.89 -12.48 25.09
C LEU A 142 -6.02 -12.43 23.83
N MET A 143 -5.32 -13.53 23.52
CA MET A 143 -4.54 -13.63 22.27
C MET A 143 -5.43 -13.47 21.03
N MET A 144 -6.57 -14.15 20.97
CA MET A 144 -7.51 -14.03 19.86
C MET A 144 -8.08 -12.61 19.75
N LEU A 145 -8.40 -11.97 20.89
CA LEU A 145 -8.87 -10.60 20.91
C LEU A 145 -7.82 -9.60 20.39
N VAL A 146 -6.54 -9.77 20.76
CA VAL A 146 -5.45 -8.92 20.25
C VAL A 146 -5.28 -9.08 18.75
N LEU A 147 -5.32 -10.32 18.22
CA LEU A 147 -5.23 -10.54 16.77
C LEU A 147 -6.46 -9.98 16.04
N GLY A 148 -7.65 -10.10 16.64
CA GLY A 148 -8.88 -9.46 16.13
C GLY A 148 -8.79 -7.93 16.12
N MET A 149 -8.20 -7.32 17.16
CA MET A 149 -7.91 -5.88 17.21
C MET A 149 -6.95 -5.48 16.09
N ALA A 150 -5.87 -6.22 15.86
CA ALA A 150 -4.92 -5.94 14.80
C ALA A 150 -5.59 -5.99 13.41
N LEU A 151 -6.45 -6.98 13.16
CA LEU A 151 -7.17 -7.12 11.90
C LEU A 151 -8.21 -6.01 11.70
N THR A 152 -9.02 -5.72 12.72
CA THR A 152 -10.10 -4.73 12.60
C THR A 152 -9.59 -3.30 12.47
N GLY A 153 -8.47 -2.97 13.13
CA GLY A 153 -7.83 -1.65 13.04
C GLY A 153 -7.20 -1.37 11.68
N TYR A 154 -6.80 -2.42 10.98
CA TYR A 154 -6.10 -2.30 9.69
C TYR A 154 -6.96 -1.72 8.55
N LEU A 155 -8.28 -1.92 8.60
CA LEU A 155 -9.23 -1.36 7.64
C LEU A 155 -9.51 0.13 7.85
N LEU A 156 -9.36 0.65 9.07
CA LEU A 156 -9.87 1.98 9.46
C LEU A 156 -9.31 3.15 8.64
N PRO A 157 -8.06 3.15 8.14
CA PRO A 157 -7.60 4.19 7.24
C PRO A 157 -8.35 4.27 5.91
N TRP A 158 -9.11 3.23 5.55
CA TRP A 158 -9.85 3.11 4.30
C TRP A 158 -8.99 3.38 3.08
N ASP A 159 -7.78 2.84 3.11
CA ASP A 159 -6.83 2.85 2.01
C ASP A 159 -6.86 1.53 1.22
N GLN A 160 -6.20 1.49 0.07
CA GLN A 160 -6.14 0.32 -0.80
C GLN A 160 -5.61 -0.92 -0.06
N LYS A 161 -4.58 -0.75 0.75
CA LYS A 161 -3.93 -1.85 1.47
C LYS A 161 -4.87 -2.48 2.51
N GLY A 162 -5.49 -1.65 3.35
CA GLY A 162 -6.45 -2.09 4.37
C GLY A 162 -7.72 -2.68 3.78
N TYR A 163 -8.25 -2.09 2.71
CA TYR A 163 -9.44 -2.57 2.01
C TYR A 163 -9.26 -3.99 1.45
N TRP A 164 -8.21 -4.20 0.64
CA TRP A 164 -7.99 -5.49 -0.02
C TRP A 164 -7.57 -6.59 0.95
N ALA A 165 -6.76 -6.27 1.98
CA ALA A 165 -6.42 -7.23 3.03
C ALA A 165 -7.65 -7.68 3.84
N THR A 166 -8.55 -6.75 4.17
CA THR A 166 -9.79 -7.07 4.88
C THR A 166 -10.73 -7.90 4.01
N ARG A 167 -10.80 -7.61 2.71
CA ARG A 167 -11.60 -8.40 1.76
C ARG A 167 -11.14 -9.86 1.73
N VAL A 168 -9.84 -10.10 1.69
CA VAL A 168 -9.28 -11.47 1.77
C VAL A 168 -9.66 -12.13 3.11
N ALA A 169 -9.42 -11.45 4.24
CA ALA A 169 -9.68 -12.02 5.56
C ALA A 169 -11.17 -12.36 5.78
N THR A 170 -12.09 -11.51 5.35
CA THR A 170 -13.53 -11.78 5.50
C THR A 170 -14.04 -12.83 4.53
N ASN A 171 -13.43 -12.95 3.33
CA ASN A 171 -13.72 -14.05 2.40
C ASN A 171 -13.34 -15.41 3.02
N LEU A 172 -12.20 -15.49 3.72
CA LEU A 172 -11.81 -16.70 4.44
C LEU A 172 -12.82 -17.08 5.55
N ALA A 173 -13.37 -16.08 6.25
CA ALA A 173 -14.46 -16.33 7.22
C ALA A 173 -15.72 -16.88 6.55
N GLY A 174 -15.98 -16.53 5.31
CA GLY A 174 -17.07 -17.06 4.50
C GLY A 174 -16.97 -18.57 4.20
N LEU A 175 -15.77 -19.16 4.32
CA LEU A 175 -15.56 -20.60 4.11
C LEU A 175 -16.04 -21.49 5.26
N VAL A 176 -16.43 -20.93 6.40
CA VAL A 176 -16.97 -21.72 7.54
C VAL A 176 -18.29 -22.38 7.13
N PRO A 177 -18.42 -23.71 7.20
CA PRO A 177 -19.62 -24.41 6.79
C PRO A 177 -20.86 -23.94 7.57
N LEU A 178 -21.99 -23.88 6.89
CA LEU A 178 -23.34 -23.51 7.36
C LEU A 178 -23.50 -22.03 7.74
N VAL A 179 -22.54 -21.41 8.43
CA VAL A 179 -22.67 -20.06 9.01
C VAL A 179 -21.78 -19.03 8.35
N GLY A 180 -20.77 -19.44 7.58
CA GLY A 180 -19.74 -18.56 7.00
C GLY A 180 -20.29 -17.40 6.18
N PRO A 181 -21.14 -17.65 5.16
CA PRO A 181 -21.69 -16.57 4.35
C PRO A 181 -22.51 -15.56 5.16
N SER A 182 -23.31 -16.04 6.13
CA SER A 182 -24.10 -15.17 7.00
C SER A 182 -23.22 -14.36 7.96
N MET A 183 -22.15 -14.98 8.50
CA MET A 183 -21.15 -14.28 9.32
C MET A 183 -20.40 -13.22 8.51
N GLN A 184 -19.99 -13.55 7.30
CA GLN A 184 -19.33 -12.60 6.41
C GLN A 184 -20.22 -11.39 6.14
N GLN A 185 -21.48 -11.60 5.73
CA GLN A 185 -22.45 -10.52 5.51
C GLN A 185 -22.72 -9.69 6.76
N LEU A 186 -22.80 -10.34 7.92
CA LEU A 186 -22.97 -9.65 9.20
C LEU A 186 -21.79 -8.73 9.50
N VAL A 187 -20.58 -9.19 9.29
CA VAL A 187 -19.35 -8.41 9.56
C VAL A 187 -19.14 -7.35 8.51
N VAL A 188 -19.30 -7.66 7.24
CA VAL A 188 -19.15 -6.72 6.11
C VAL A 188 -20.26 -5.66 6.10
N GLY A 189 -21.46 -6.01 6.50
CA GLY A 189 -22.58 -5.05 6.57
C GLY A 189 -23.49 -5.06 5.37
N GLY A 190 -23.33 -6.03 4.47
CA GLY A 190 -24.11 -6.15 3.25
C GLY A 190 -23.39 -7.03 2.22
N PRO A 191 -23.87 -7.03 0.97
CA PRO A 191 -23.24 -7.78 -0.11
C PRO A 191 -21.86 -7.21 -0.51
N ASP A 192 -21.68 -5.89 -0.34
CA ASP A 192 -20.47 -5.16 -0.75
C ASP A 192 -19.81 -4.41 0.40
N TYR A 193 -18.50 -4.15 0.23
CA TYR A 193 -17.70 -3.39 1.19
C TYR A 193 -17.93 -1.89 1.00
N GLY A 194 -18.30 -1.21 2.08
CA GLY A 194 -18.60 0.22 2.01
C GLY A 194 -18.75 0.86 3.38
N HIS A 195 -19.64 1.84 3.46
CA HIS A 195 -19.89 2.61 4.66
C HIS A 195 -20.24 1.72 5.88
N HIS A 196 -21.16 0.75 5.71
CA HIS A 196 -21.56 -0.16 6.78
C HIS A 196 -20.42 -1.08 7.25
N THR A 197 -19.53 -1.50 6.35
CA THR A 197 -18.35 -2.27 6.72
C THR A 197 -17.48 -1.46 7.66
N LEU A 198 -17.18 -0.23 7.29
CA LEU A 198 -16.32 0.63 8.08
C LEU A 198 -16.91 0.96 9.45
N THR A 199 -18.20 1.29 9.51
CA THR A 199 -18.92 1.56 10.76
C THR A 199 -18.86 0.36 11.71
N ARG A 200 -19.05 -0.87 11.20
CA ARG A 200 -18.99 -2.09 12.01
C ARG A 200 -17.57 -2.40 12.48
N PHE A 201 -16.59 -2.30 11.60
CA PHE A 201 -15.19 -2.49 11.98
C PHE A 201 -14.74 -1.48 13.01
N PHE A 202 -15.19 -0.23 12.89
CA PHE A 202 -14.93 0.80 13.90
C PHE A 202 -15.58 0.47 15.24
N ALA A 203 -16.85 0.07 15.26
CA ALA A 203 -17.55 -0.33 16.47
C ALA A 203 -16.89 -1.55 17.15
N LEU A 204 -16.40 -2.50 16.34
CA LEU A 204 -15.64 -3.65 16.86
C LEU A 204 -14.29 -3.18 17.43
N HIS A 205 -13.52 -2.40 16.70
CA HIS A 205 -12.14 -2.00 17.05
C HIS A 205 -12.10 -1.02 18.22
N ALA A 206 -12.93 0.02 18.19
CA ALA A 206 -12.90 1.09 19.19
C ALA A 206 -13.80 0.79 20.42
N GLY A 207 -14.80 -0.07 20.27
CA GLY A 207 -15.81 -0.34 21.31
C GLY A 207 -15.77 -1.78 21.83
N PHE A 208 -16.31 -2.71 21.05
CA PHE A 208 -16.61 -4.08 21.55
C PHE A 208 -15.35 -4.87 21.93
N LEU A 209 -14.36 -4.94 21.05
CA LEU A 209 -13.15 -5.74 21.29
C LEU A 209 -12.31 -5.20 22.45
N PRO A 210 -12.02 -3.88 22.57
CA PRO A 210 -11.29 -3.36 23.73
C PRO A 210 -12.04 -3.56 25.04
N ALA A 211 -13.35 -3.34 25.07
CA ALA A 211 -14.16 -3.57 26.27
C ALA A 211 -14.10 -5.05 26.72
N THR A 212 -14.27 -5.96 25.77
CA THR A 212 -14.14 -7.40 26.02
C THR A 212 -12.72 -7.75 26.50
N LEU A 213 -11.69 -7.19 25.86
CA LEU A 213 -10.29 -7.41 26.25
C LEU A 213 -10.04 -6.95 27.69
N VAL A 214 -10.55 -5.78 28.10
CA VAL A 214 -10.43 -5.29 29.48
C VAL A 214 -11.08 -6.29 30.47
N VAL A 215 -12.28 -6.78 30.19
CA VAL A 215 -12.96 -7.78 31.07
C VAL A 215 -12.12 -9.04 31.21
N PHE A 216 -11.67 -9.62 30.10
CA PHE A 216 -10.84 -10.83 30.14
C PHE A 216 -9.47 -10.58 30.76
N LEU A 217 -8.87 -9.40 30.57
CA LEU A 217 -7.61 -9.02 31.20
C LEU A 217 -7.75 -8.94 32.73
N VAL A 218 -8.82 -8.31 33.22
CA VAL A 218 -9.11 -8.23 34.66
C VAL A 218 -9.25 -9.64 35.24
N LEU A 219 -10.01 -10.54 34.59
CA LEU A 219 -10.15 -11.93 35.01
C LEU A 219 -8.80 -12.65 34.98
N HIS A 220 -8.01 -12.50 33.93
CA HIS A 220 -6.68 -13.10 33.78
C HIS A 220 -5.72 -12.64 34.89
N LEU A 221 -5.67 -11.35 35.16
CA LEU A 221 -4.83 -10.80 36.24
C LEU A 221 -5.32 -11.23 37.64
N THR A 222 -6.64 -11.31 37.86
CA THR A 222 -7.21 -11.76 39.13
C THR A 222 -6.81 -13.19 39.42
N LEU A 223 -6.91 -14.10 38.42
CA LEU A 223 -6.49 -15.50 38.60
C LEU A 223 -4.97 -15.65 38.72
N PHE A 224 -4.21 -14.83 37.98
CA PHE A 224 -2.77 -14.75 38.15
C PHE A 224 -2.37 -14.36 39.58
N ARG A 225 -3.00 -13.34 40.15
CA ARG A 225 -2.77 -12.92 41.54
C ARG A 225 -3.18 -14.01 42.56
N LYS A 226 -4.30 -14.69 42.30
CA LYS A 226 -4.75 -15.79 43.18
C LYS A 226 -3.76 -16.93 43.27
N HIS A 227 -3.14 -17.33 42.16
CA HIS A 227 -2.24 -18.48 42.08
C HIS A 227 -0.77 -18.13 42.20
N GLY A 228 -0.42 -16.84 42.18
CA GLY A 228 0.94 -16.34 42.21
C GLY A 228 1.78 -16.66 40.97
N LEU A 229 2.98 -16.16 40.92
CA LEU A 229 3.94 -16.38 39.82
C LEU A 229 4.46 -17.83 39.87
N HIS A 230 4.55 -18.48 38.69
CA HIS A 230 5.11 -19.85 38.59
C HIS A 230 6.62 -19.80 38.36
N ALA A 231 7.41 -20.31 39.31
CA ALA A 231 8.84 -20.49 39.18
C ALA A 231 9.17 -21.89 38.64
N LYS A 232 10.02 -21.95 37.62
CA LYS A 232 10.53 -23.23 37.07
C LYS A 232 11.41 -23.92 38.08
N GLN A 233 11.13 -25.18 38.34
CA GLN A 233 11.92 -26.01 39.23
C GLN A 233 13.20 -26.56 38.54
N PRO A 234 14.32 -26.78 39.28
CA PRO A 234 14.50 -26.48 40.70
C PRO A 234 14.72 -24.98 40.96
N ILE A 235 14.22 -24.49 42.10
CA ILE A 235 14.49 -23.11 42.54
C ILE A 235 15.92 -23.03 43.07
N THR A 236 16.77 -22.26 42.42
CA THR A 236 18.21 -22.15 42.73
C THR A 236 18.59 -20.82 43.39
N GLN A 237 17.68 -19.87 43.46
CA GLN A 237 17.88 -18.56 44.05
C GLN A 237 16.82 -18.27 45.10
N PRO A 238 17.11 -17.48 46.16
CA PRO A 238 16.13 -17.05 47.12
C PRO A 238 15.03 -16.17 46.44
N ASP A 239 13.86 -16.12 47.09
CA ASP A 239 12.79 -15.26 46.69
C ASP A 239 13.24 -13.79 46.75
N ALA A 240 12.79 -12.99 45.77
CA ALA A 240 12.90 -11.55 45.76
C ALA A 240 11.56 -10.88 46.04
N MET A 241 11.54 -9.60 46.31
CA MET A 241 10.32 -8.82 46.36
C MET A 241 9.93 -8.34 44.97
N PHE A 242 8.63 -8.22 44.71
CA PHE A 242 8.18 -7.62 43.47
C PHE A 242 8.65 -6.17 43.36
N TRP A 243 8.44 -5.36 44.41
CA TRP A 243 9.05 -4.04 44.56
C TRP A 243 10.30 -4.11 45.49
N PRO A 244 11.48 -3.59 45.08
CA PRO A 244 11.72 -2.90 43.79
C PRO A 244 12.25 -3.86 42.71
N ASP A 245 12.62 -5.09 43.01
CA ASP A 245 13.52 -5.92 42.20
C ASP A 245 12.92 -6.30 40.83
N GLN A 246 11.66 -6.78 40.80
CA GLN A 246 11.01 -7.16 39.53
C GLN A 246 10.49 -5.92 38.81
N VAL A 247 9.89 -4.96 39.55
CA VAL A 247 9.36 -3.71 38.96
C VAL A 247 10.41 -2.92 38.19
N LEU A 248 11.68 -2.91 38.69
CA LEU A 248 12.76 -2.25 37.96
C LEU A 248 13.04 -2.94 36.61
N LYS A 249 13.01 -4.28 36.56
CA LYS A 249 13.17 -5.01 35.29
C LYS A 249 11.99 -4.78 34.34
N ASP A 250 10.78 -4.76 34.87
CA ASP A 250 9.57 -4.47 34.10
C ASP A 250 9.65 -3.05 33.50
N ALA A 251 10.02 -2.05 34.30
CA ALA A 251 10.19 -0.67 33.84
C ALA A 251 11.25 -0.55 32.72
N VAL A 252 12.40 -1.21 32.89
CA VAL A 252 13.45 -1.23 31.84
C VAL A 252 12.95 -1.89 30.56
N ALA A 253 12.20 -3.01 30.67
CA ALA A 253 11.62 -3.67 29.49
C ALA A 253 10.57 -2.80 28.79
N MET A 254 9.70 -2.11 29.53
CA MET A 254 8.74 -1.16 28.99
C MET A 254 9.40 0.01 28.27
N LEU A 255 10.44 0.60 28.88
CA LEU A 255 11.24 1.67 28.27
C LEU A 255 11.98 1.18 27.03
N ALA A 256 12.54 -0.02 27.03
CA ALA A 256 13.20 -0.60 25.87
C ALA A 256 12.21 -0.80 24.70
N VAL A 257 11.03 -1.31 24.95
CA VAL A 257 9.97 -1.44 23.93
C VAL A 257 9.56 -0.07 23.41
N MET A 258 9.34 0.92 24.28
CA MET A 258 9.02 2.28 23.85
C MET A 258 10.14 2.89 23.02
N ALA A 259 11.41 2.69 23.41
CA ALA A 259 12.56 3.18 22.64
C ALA A 259 12.64 2.54 21.25
N VAL A 260 12.38 1.23 21.14
CA VAL A 260 12.29 0.55 19.82
C VAL A 260 11.15 1.11 18.98
N VAL A 261 9.97 1.27 19.55
CA VAL A 261 8.80 1.82 18.86
C VAL A 261 9.09 3.24 18.35
N LEU A 262 9.62 4.11 19.20
CA LEU A 262 10.02 5.47 18.80
C LEU A 262 11.14 5.44 17.75
N GLY A 263 12.11 4.53 17.91
CA GLY A 263 13.19 4.34 16.92
C GLY A 263 12.64 4.00 15.53
N VAL A 264 11.67 3.10 15.44
CA VAL A 264 11.02 2.75 14.16
C VAL A 264 10.27 3.95 13.57
N ILE A 265 9.51 4.69 14.39
CA ILE A 265 8.76 5.88 13.98
C ILE A 265 9.70 6.98 13.44
N LEU A 266 10.85 7.16 14.06
CA LEU A 266 11.80 8.24 13.74
C LEU A 266 12.87 7.82 12.72
N LEU A 267 12.93 6.55 12.32
CA LEU A 267 13.91 6.05 11.34
C LEU A 267 13.88 6.81 10.01
N PRO A 268 12.70 7.19 9.42
CA PRO A 268 12.67 8.01 8.21
C PRO A 268 13.30 9.40 8.43
N ALA A 269 13.08 10.04 9.59
CA ALA A 269 13.72 11.32 9.92
C ALA A 269 15.26 11.19 10.01
N LEU A 270 15.76 10.12 10.62
CA LEU A 270 17.20 9.86 10.68
C LEU A 270 17.78 9.67 9.27
N ARG A 271 17.09 8.93 8.40
CA ARG A 271 17.51 8.75 7.00
C ARG A 271 17.54 10.08 6.24
N ALA A 272 16.51 10.93 6.40
CA ALA A 272 16.47 12.26 5.80
C ALA A 272 17.63 13.14 6.27
N ILE A 273 17.93 13.16 7.58
CA ILE A 273 19.08 13.89 8.13
C ILE A 273 20.41 13.42 7.51
N LEU A 274 20.62 12.10 7.42
CA LEU A 274 21.82 11.53 6.83
C LEU A 274 21.96 11.79 5.33
N ALA A 275 20.83 11.93 4.63
CA ALA A 275 20.78 12.28 3.20
C ALA A 275 20.85 13.80 2.95
N GLY A 276 20.81 14.64 3.98
CA GLY A 276 20.72 16.10 3.83
C GLY A 276 19.36 16.59 3.33
N GLU A 277 18.30 15.78 3.48
CA GLU A 277 16.95 16.09 3.04
C GLU A 277 16.12 16.74 4.16
N PRO A 278 15.12 17.55 3.83
CA PRO A 278 14.23 18.14 4.82
C PRO A 278 13.34 17.09 5.49
N ILE A 279 13.14 17.21 6.79
CA ILE A 279 12.21 16.35 7.54
C ILE A 279 10.80 16.86 7.31
N VAL A 280 9.93 16.02 6.76
CA VAL A 280 8.48 16.29 6.64
C VAL A 280 7.75 15.45 7.70
N PRO A 281 7.20 16.08 8.76
CA PRO A 281 6.59 15.34 9.88
C PRO A 281 5.51 14.35 9.45
N GLY A 282 4.67 14.69 8.48
CA GLY A 282 3.64 13.81 7.95
C GLY A 282 4.15 12.53 7.27
N HIS A 283 5.44 12.48 6.89
CA HIS A 283 6.08 11.27 6.33
C HIS A 283 6.67 10.35 7.42
N LEU A 284 6.56 10.73 8.69
CA LEU A 284 7.00 9.94 9.83
C LEU A 284 5.86 9.07 10.38
N GLY A 285 6.22 8.01 11.08
CA GLY A 285 5.25 7.14 11.74
C GLY A 285 4.62 6.11 10.82
N ALA A 286 3.31 6.15 10.69
CA ALA A 286 2.58 5.19 9.85
C ALA A 286 2.31 5.76 8.45
N GLU A 287 2.53 4.96 7.41
CA GLU A 287 2.16 5.31 6.04
C GLU A 287 0.63 5.41 5.89
N LEU A 288 0.16 6.31 5.02
CA LEU A 288 -1.23 6.37 4.56
C LEU A 288 -1.24 6.02 3.07
N GLY A 289 -1.87 4.89 2.73
CA GLY A 289 -2.03 4.45 1.35
C GLY A 289 -2.99 5.33 0.54
N ALA A 290 -3.02 5.13 -0.79
CA ALA A 290 -4.04 5.77 -1.62
C ALA A 290 -5.46 5.37 -1.15
N PRO A 291 -6.47 6.24 -1.32
CA PRO A 291 -7.86 5.93 -0.96
C PRO A 291 -8.33 4.63 -1.60
N ALA A 292 -9.11 3.83 -0.85
CA ALA A 292 -9.61 2.54 -1.34
C ALA A 292 -10.47 2.71 -2.60
N ASP A 293 -10.10 2.02 -3.67
CA ASP A 293 -10.87 1.91 -4.90
C ASP A 293 -11.28 0.45 -5.15
N PRO A 294 -12.56 0.11 -4.94
CA PRO A 294 -13.06 -1.25 -5.18
C PRO A 294 -13.00 -1.70 -6.63
N SER A 295 -12.95 -0.75 -7.58
CA SER A 295 -12.96 -1.03 -9.02
C SER A 295 -11.58 -1.37 -9.58
N GLU A 296 -10.50 -1.08 -8.84
CA GLU A 296 -9.14 -1.33 -9.28
C GLU A 296 -8.50 -2.50 -8.52
N PRO A 297 -7.95 -3.53 -9.20
CA PRO A 297 -7.20 -4.57 -8.55
C PRO A 297 -5.92 -4.01 -7.92
N TYR A 298 -5.60 -4.45 -6.72
CA TYR A 298 -4.41 -3.99 -6.00
C TYR A 298 -3.35 -5.10 -5.93
N ALA A 299 -2.48 -5.15 -6.93
CA ALA A 299 -1.46 -6.19 -7.07
C ALA A 299 -0.38 -6.16 -5.96
N ALA A 300 -0.21 -5.01 -5.30
CA ALA A 300 0.68 -4.88 -4.14
C ALA A 300 0.05 -5.37 -2.82
N ALA A 301 -1.18 -5.92 -2.84
CA ALA A 301 -1.86 -6.39 -1.65
C ALA A 301 -1.03 -7.46 -0.92
N ARG A 302 -0.64 -7.16 0.31
CA ARG A 302 -0.07 -8.09 1.28
C ARG A 302 -0.63 -7.73 2.65
N PRO A 303 -0.91 -8.73 3.50
CA PRO A 303 -1.21 -8.45 4.90
C PRO A 303 0.02 -7.85 5.59
N GLU A 304 -0.17 -7.32 6.78
CA GLU A 304 0.96 -6.89 7.62
C GLU A 304 1.95 -8.05 7.86
N TRP A 305 3.22 -7.71 8.05
CA TRP A 305 4.32 -8.68 8.10
C TRP A 305 4.09 -9.83 9.12
N TYR A 306 3.39 -9.56 10.21
CA TYR A 306 3.08 -10.56 11.24
C TYR A 306 1.93 -11.50 10.86
N PHE A 307 1.26 -11.27 9.72
CA PHE A 307 0.29 -12.17 9.09
C PHE A 307 0.81 -12.79 7.77
N LEU A 308 2.01 -12.44 7.31
CA LEU A 308 2.58 -12.99 6.07
C LEU A 308 2.70 -14.51 6.12
N PHE A 309 2.97 -15.09 7.30
CA PHE A 309 3.02 -16.55 7.45
C PHE A 309 1.70 -17.22 7.10
N LEU A 310 0.55 -16.63 7.45
CA LEU A 310 -0.77 -17.15 7.06
C LEU A 310 -0.99 -17.05 5.54
N PHE A 311 -0.61 -15.93 4.96
CA PHE A 311 -0.68 -15.72 3.51
C PHE A 311 0.15 -16.77 2.76
N GLN A 312 1.39 -17.00 3.19
CA GLN A 312 2.27 -18.01 2.58
C GLN A 312 1.78 -19.44 2.85
N PHE A 313 1.22 -19.68 4.03
CA PHE A 313 0.63 -20.96 4.39
C PHE A 313 -0.55 -21.34 3.48
N LEU A 314 -1.43 -20.38 3.16
CA LEU A 314 -2.57 -20.63 2.28
C LEU A 314 -2.13 -21.02 0.85
N LYS A 315 -1.01 -20.49 0.35
CA LYS A 315 -0.47 -20.89 -0.96
C LYS A 315 -0.13 -22.38 -1.05
N VAL A 316 0.20 -23.03 0.07
CA VAL A 316 0.47 -24.48 0.08
C VAL A 316 -0.76 -25.29 -0.35
N PHE A 317 -1.94 -24.74 -0.16
CA PHE A 317 -3.22 -25.39 -0.48
C PHE A 317 -3.87 -24.93 -1.77
N GLU A 318 -3.29 -23.95 -2.46
CA GLU A 318 -3.86 -23.32 -3.68
C GLU A 318 -4.17 -24.35 -4.79
N GLY A 319 -3.30 -25.37 -4.96
CA GLY A 319 -3.48 -26.42 -5.96
C GLY A 319 -4.62 -27.42 -5.66
N TRP A 320 -5.26 -27.37 -4.49
CA TRP A 320 -6.28 -28.33 -4.06
C TRP A 320 -7.71 -27.78 -4.19
N GLY A 321 -7.89 -26.60 -4.80
CA GLY A 321 -9.18 -25.95 -5.01
C GLY A 321 -9.91 -25.63 -3.69
N ALA A 322 -11.23 -25.60 -3.71
CA ALA A 322 -12.07 -25.25 -2.54
C ALA A 322 -11.79 -26.12 -1.28
N THR A 323 -11.44 -27.39 -1.47
CA THR A 323 -11.07 -28.27 -0.34
C THR A 323 -9.76 -27.80 0.29
N GLY A 324 -8.79 -27.39 -0.50
CA GLY A 324 -7.53 -26.85 -0.01
C GLY A 324 -7.73 -25.52 0.73
N GLU A 325 -8.52 -24.62 0.19
CA GLU A 325 -8.86 -23.35 0.85
C GLU A 325 -9.51 -23.59 2.23
N PHE A 326 -10.48 -24.49 2.32
CA PHE A 326 -11.13 -24.87 3.58
C PHE A 326 -10.15 -25.50 4.58
N LEU A 327 -9.29 -26.42 4.13
CA LEU A 327 -8.28 -27.04 4.99
C LEU A 327 -7.28 -26.02 5.52
N GLY A 328 -6.75 -25.16 4.65
CA GLY A 328 -5.75 -24.16 5.02
C GLY A 328 -6.30 -23.03 5.88
N ALA A 329 -7.52 -22.54 5.58
CA ALA A 329 -8.08 -21.39 6.28
C ALA A 329 -8.80 -21.76 7.59
N ILE A 330 -9.43 -22.93 7.67
CA ILE A 330 -10.32 -23.29 8.78
C ILE A 330 -9.79 -24.49 9.58
N VAL A 331 -9.52 -25.60 8.90
CA VAL A 331 -9.24 -26.86 9.62
C VAL A 331 -7.89 -26.81 10.34
N VAL A 332 -6.82 -26.45 9.66
CA VAL A 332 -5.47 -26.44 10.27
C VAL A 332 -5.33 -25.38 11.36
N PRO A 333 -5.74 -24.10 11.14
CA PRO A 333 -5.73 -23.11 12.21
C PRO A 333 -6.64 -23.48 13.38
N GLY A 334 -7.83 -24.02 13.11
CA GLY A 334 -8.75 -24.50 14.15
C GLY A 334 -8.18 -25.65 14.96
N ALA A 335 -7.55 -26.65 14.32
CA ALA A 335 -6.87 -27.76 15.00
C ALA A 335 -5.69 -27.26 15.85
N THR A 336 -4.91 -26.33 15.33
CA THR A 336 -3.79 -25.68 16.04
C THR A 336 -4.28 -25.02 17.33
N LEU A 337 -5.33 -24.21 17.23
CA LEU A 337 -5.94 -23.53 18.37
C LEU A 337 -6.55 -24.57 19.34
N GLY A 338 -7.21 -25.62 18.85
CA GLY A 338 -7.74 -26.73 19.65
C GLY A 338 -6.65 -27.43 20.45
N ILE A 339 -5.50 -27.73 19.85
CA ILE A 339 -4.34 -28.31 20.57
C ILE A 339 -3.86 -27.32 21.64
N MET A 340 -3.80 -26.03 21.37
CA MET A 340 -3.41 -25.05 22.39
C MET A 340 -4.40 -25.03 23.57
N PHE A 341 -5.69 -25.11 23.33
CA PHE A 341 -6.71 -25.24 24.41
C PHE A 341 -6.57 -26.52 25.23
N LEU A 342 -6.09 -27.59 24.62
CA LEU A 342 -5.88 -28.89 25.30
C LEU A 342 -4.53 -28.99 26.04
N MET A 343 -3.60 -28.02 25.82
CA MET A 343 -2.27 -28.01 26.47
C MET A 343 -2.30 -28.16 27.99
N PRO A 344 -3.21 -27.51 28.75
CA PRO A 344 -3.29 -27.74 30.22
C PRO A 344 -3.63 -29.14 30.62
N ILE A 345 -4.40 -29.86 29.80
CA ILE A 345 -4.80 -31.23 30.08
C ILE A 345 -3.63 -32.19 29.86
N PHE A 346 -3.04 -32.15 28.64
CA PHE A 346 -1.94 -33.07 28.30
C PHE A 346 -0.64 -32.71 29.03
N GLY A 347 -0.41 -31.43 29.31
CA GLY A 347 0.80 -30.93 29.92
C GLY A 347 1.00 -31.25 31.40
N GLN A 348 0.06 -31.93 32.05
CA GLN A 348 0.22 -32.45 33.42
C GLN A 348 1.31 -33.53 33.50
N TRP A 349 1.53 -34.28 32.39
CA TRP A 349 2.57 -35.30 32.31
C TRP A 349 3.85 -34.76 31.70
N LYS A 350 4.98 -35.37 32.04
CA LYS A 350 6.30 -34.95 31.50
C LYS A 350 6.36 -35.01 29.98
N LEU A 351 5.80 -36.08 29.36
CA LEU A 351 5.77 -36.23 27.89
C LEU A 351 4.86 -35.19 27.25
N GLY A 352 3.68 -34.96 27.79
CA GLY A 352 2.74 -33.97 27.30
C GLY A 352 3.28 -32.55 27.40
N HIS A 353 4.02 -32.23 28.48
CA HIS A 353 4.72 -30.94 28.57
C HIS A 353 5.81 -30.78 27.49
N ARG A 354 6.61 -31.82 27.25
CA ARG A 354 7.62 -31.77 26.18
C ARG A 354 6.95 -31.58 24.81
N PHE A 355 5.84 -32.27 24.56
CA PHE A 355 5.04 -32.08 23.35
C PHE A 355 4.58 -30.63 23.23
N ASN A 356 3.99 -30.04 24.25
CA ASN A 356 3.52 -28.66 24.23
C ASN A 356 4.64 -27.66 23.92
N VAL A 357 5.82 -27.86 24.52
CA VAL A 357 7.01 -27.00 24.26
C VAL A 357 7.47 -27.15 22.80
N VAL A 358 7.63 -28.39 22.32
CA VAL A 358 8.06 -28.63 20.92
C VAL A 358 7.03 -28.10 19.94
N PHE A 359 5.74 -28.33 20.19
CA PHE A 359 4.65 -27.82 19.36
C PHE A 359 4.65 -26.29 19.27
N THR A 360 4.78 -25.59 20.40
CA THR A 360 4.83 -24.13 20.41
C THR A 360 6.05 -23.59 19.66
N ILE A 361 7.23 -24.19 19.88
CA ILE A 361 8.45 -23.80 19.16
C ILE A 361 8.29 -24.08 17.65
N ALA A 362 7.71 -25.24 17.29
CA ALA A 362 7.50 -25.60 15.88
C ALA A 362 6.54 -24.61 15.17
N ILE A 363 5.45 -24.16 15.83
CA ILE A 363 4.55 -23.16 15.26
C ILE A 363 5.24 -21.82 15.09
N LEU A 364 5.96 -21.33 16.10
CA LEU A 364 6.66 -20.04 16.02
C LEU A 364 7.78 -20.08 14.97
N ALA A 365 8.55 -21.17 14.94
CA ALA A 365 9.59 -21.37 13.92
C ALA A 365 8.98 -21.51 12.51
N GLY A 366 7.88 -22.25 12.39
CA GLY A 366 7.13 -22.39 11.14
C GLY A 366 6.57 -21.05 10.65
N ALA A 367 5.99 -20.24 11.53
CA ALA A 367 5.52 -18.89 11.21
C ALA A 367 6.68 -17.99 10.75
N GLY A 368 7.83 -18.05 11.43
CA GLY A 368 9.03 -17.33 11.03
C GLY A 368 9.56 -17.78 9.67
N LEU A 369 9.62 -19.08 9.43
CA LEU A 369 10.04 -19.65 8.13
C LEU A 369 9.10 -19.25 7.00
N LEU A 370 7.79 -19.37 7.20
CA LEU A 370 6.79 -19.00 6.19
C LEU A 370 6.84 -17.48 5.89
N THR A 371 7.05 -16.64 6.91
CA THR A 371 7.28 -15.20 6.71
C THR A 371 8.54 -14.95 5.89
N ALA A 372 9.64 -15.63 6.20
CA ALA A 372 10.89 -15.52 5.46
C ALA A 372 10.72 -15.98 4.00
N MET A 373 9.97 -17.06 3.76
CA MET A 373 9.65 -17.54 2.41
C MET A 373 8.81 -16.50 1.63
N ALA A 374 7.79 -15.91 2.25
CA ALA A 374 6.98 -14.87 1.62
C ALA A 374 7.84 -13.67 1.19
N LEU A 375 8.69 -13.19 2.10
CA LEU A 375 9.62 -12.08 1.81
C LEU A 375 10.63 -12.46 0.72
N HIS A 376 11.17 -13.67 0.76
CA HIS A 376 12.09 -14.15 -0.28
C HIS A 376 11.40 -14.20 -1.65
N GLU A 377 10.17 -14.68 -1.75
CA GLU A 377 9.42 -14.71 -3.02
C GLU A 377 9.12 -13.29 -3.53
N ASP A 378 8.66 -12.39 -2.66
CA ASP A 378 8.28 -11.02 -3.04
C ASP A 378 9.48 -10.17 -3.49
N TYR A 379 10.67 -10.42 -2.92
CA TYR A 379 11.90 -9.66 -3.21
C TYR A 379 12.96 -10.47 -3.98
N TYR A 380 12.61 -11.59 -4.59
CA TYR A 380 13.53 -12.50 -5.26
C TYR A 380 14.33 -11.83 -6.39
N ALA A 381 13.68 -10.95 -7.16
CA ALA A 381 14.33 -10.21 -8.26
C ALA A 381 15.44 -9.24 -7.80
N LEU A 382 15.52 -8.88 -6.51
CA LEU A 382 16.65 -8.08 -5.98
C LEU A 382 17.95 -8.90 -5.84
N TRP A 383 17.85 -10.23 -5.85
CA TRP A 383 18.98 -11.15 -5.62
C TRP A 383 19.37 -11.92 -6.87
N VAL A 384 18.49 -11.98 -7.87
CA VAL A 384 18.68 -12.81 -9.08
C VAL A 384 18.45 -11.95 -10.30
N ASP A 385 19.52 -11.75 -11.08
CA ASP A 385 19.46 -11.00 -12.32
C ASP A 385 18.73 -11.80 -13.41
N ARG A 386 17.71 -11.21 -13.99
CA ARG A 386 16.90 -11.75 -15.08
C ARG A 386 17.74 -12.08 -16.33
N SER A 387 18.82 -11.34 -16.58
CA SER A 387 19.72 -11.57 -17.72
C SER A 387 20.33 -12.98 -17.73
N THR A 388 20.46 -13.62 -16.56
CA THR A 388 20.92 -15.01 -16.42
C THR A 388 20.01 -16.05 -17.09
N PHE A 389 18.78 -15.66 -17.45
CA PHE A 389 17.77 -16.50 -18.11
C PHE A 389 17.50 -16.09 -19.56
N ALA A 390 18.36 -15.29 -20.18
CA ALA A 390 18.18 -14.79 -21.56
C ALA A 390 17.99 -15.91 -22.59
N ASP A 391 18.69 -17.04 -22.41
CA ASP A 391 18.55 -18.24 -23.24
C ASP A 391 17.18 -18.92 -23.09
N VAL A 392 16.65 -18.98 -21.86
CA VAL A 392 15.30 -19.50 -21.55
C VAL A 392 14.23 -18.60 -22.18
N GLU A 393 14.37 -17.28 -22.04
CA GLU A 393 13.45 -16.31 -22.66
C GLU A 393 13.47 -16.38 -24.19
N LYS A 394 14.66 -16.54 -24.79
CA LYS A 394 14.80 -16.69 -26.23
C LYS A 394 14.09 -17.96 -26.74
N LEU A 395 14.24 -19.07 -26.02
CA LEU A 395 13.59 -20.32 -26.39
C LEU A 395 12.07 -20.24 -26.23
N LEU A 396 11.58 -19.64 -25.11
CA LEU A 396 10.14 -19.40 -24.90
C LEU A 396 9.54 -18.52 -26.01
N LYS A 397 10.21 -17.44 -26.42
CA LYS A 397 9.76 -16.57 -27.50
C LYS A 397 9.71 -17.30 -28.84
N SER A 398 10.75 -18.08 -29.18
CA SER A 398 10.83 -18.79 -30.48
C SER A 398 9.84 -19.94 -30.61
N THR A 399 9.45 -20.56 -29.50
CA THR A 399 8.50 -21.69 -29.46
C THR A 399 7.08 -21.29 -29.15
N GLY A 400 6.84 -20.00 -28.78
CA GLY A 400 5.55 -19.54 -28.26
C GLY A 400 5.15 -20.15 -26.92
N GLY A 401 6.10 -20.73 -26.18
CA GLY A 401 5.87 -21.43 -24.92
C GLY A 401 5.28 -22.85 -25.05
N ASP A 402 5.20 -23.38 -26.26
CA ASP A 402 4.68 -24.72 -26.58
C ASP A 402 5.66 -25.79 -26.10
N ASP A 403 5.23 -26.66 -25.19
CA ASP A 403 6.09 -27.67 -24.56
C ASP A 403 6.62 -28.73 -25.57
N GLU A 404 5.86 -29.09 -26.64
CA GLU A 404 6.31 -30.00 -27.67
C GLU A 404 7.42 -29.38 -28.54
N LYS A 405 7.25 -28.10 -28.91
CA LYS A 405 8.27 -27.35 -29.65
C LYS A 405 9.53 -27.12 -28.82
N ILE A 406 9.37 -26.87 -27.51
CA ILE A 406 10.48 -26.75 -26.57
C ILE A 406 11.24 -28.09 -26.52
N PHE A 407 10.56 -29.22 -26.36
CA PHE A 407 11.14 -30.52 -26.29
C PHE A 407 11.90 -30.89 -27.60
N ALA A 408 11.30 -30.57 -28.75
CA ALA A 408 11.95 -30.74 -30.05
C ALA A 408 13.20 -29.86 -30.19
N ALA A 409 13.15 -28.58 -29.78
CA ALA A 409 14.28 -27.65 -29.81
C ALA A 409 15.44 -28.10 -28.90
N LEU A 410 15.14 -28.82 -27.83
CA LEU A 410 16.11 -29.42 -26.91
C LEU A 410 16.61 -30.80 -27.38
N GLY A 411 16.27 -31.22 -28.60
CA GLY A 411 16.72 -32.48 -29.21
C GLY A 411 16.07 -33.72 -28.60
N HIS A 412 14.85 -33.63 -28.10
CA HIS A 412 14.07 -34.67 -27.42
C HIS A 412 14.80 -35.28 -26.20
N ASP A 413 15.66 -34.51 -25.57
CA ASP A 413 16.46 -34.88 -24.40
C ASP A 413 15.69 -34.53 -23.09
N LYS A 414 15.32 -35.55 -22.33
CA LYS A 414 14.59 -35.40 -21.08
C LYS A 414 15.39 -34.69 -19.98
N GLU A 415 16.71 -34.87 -19.95
CA GLU A 415 17.58 -34.24 -18.95
C GLU A 415 17.66 -32.73 -19.21
N LYS A 416 17.86 -32.35 -20.50
CA LYS A 416 17.82 -30.93 -20.91
C LYS A 416 16.45 -30.32 -20.67
N LEU A 417 15.36 -31.04 -20.92
CA LEU A 417 14.00 -30.55 -20.59
C LEU A 417 13.81 -30.30 -19.10
N ASN A 418 14.25 -31.22 -18.23
CA ASN A 418 14.17 -31.04 -16.78
C ASN A 418 15.03 -29.86 -16.31
N ALA A 419 16.21 -29.67 -16.85
CA ALA A 419 17.07 -28.52 -16.56
C ALA A 419 16.41 -27.21 -17.02
N PHE A 420 15.84 -27.20 -18.22
CA PHE A 420 15.09 -26.05 -18.75
C PHE A 420 13.88 -25.73 -17.90
N THR A 421 13.06 -26.72 -17.51
CA THR A 421 11.85 -26.53 -16.66
C THR A 421 12.22 -25.88 -15.33
N LYS A 422 13.26 -26.36 -14.65
CA LYS A 422 13.76 -25.75 -13.42
C LYS A 422 14.22 -24.29 -13.61
N ARG A 423 14.84 -23.98 -14.75
CA ARG A 423 15.26 -22.61 -15.07
C ARG A 423 14.06 -21.73 -15.44
N ARG A 424 13.06 -22.27 -16.17
CA ARG A 424 11.79 -21.60 -16.46
C ARG A 424 11.05 -21.23 -15.17
N GLU A 425 10.93 -22.16 -14.21
CA GLU A 425 10.31 -21.88 -12.89
C GLU A 425 11.01 -20.74 -12.15
N LYS A 426 12.35 -20.71 -12.18
CA LYS A 426 13.12 -19.60 -11.58
C LYS A 426 12.90 -18.28 -12.32
N LEU A 427 12.86 -18.28 -13.65
CA LEU A 427 12.54 -17.09 -14.43
C LEU A 427 11.12 -16.57 -14.10
N GLU A 428 10.14 -17.46 -13.97
CA GLU A 428 8.78 -17.09 -13.59
C GLU A 428 8.72 -16.53 -12.16
N ALA A 429 9.54 -17.04 -11.24
CA ALA A 429 9.68 -16.47 -9.90
C ALA A 429 10.29 -15.06 -9.94
N VAL A 430 11.33 -14.82 -10.76
CA VAL A 430 11.89 -13.48 -10.98
C VAL A 430 10.82 -12.53 -11.54
N ARG A 431 10.10 -12.94 -12.58
CA ARG A 431 9.03 -12.13 -13.19
C ARG A 431 7.92 -11.78 -12.21
N ARG A 432 7.49 -12.73 -11.37
CA ARG A 432 6.48 -12.47 -10.33
C ARG A 432 7.00 -11.44 -9.31
N SER A 433 8.24 -11.58 -8.88
CA SER A 433 8.88 -10.64 -7.97
C SER A 433 9.04 -9.24 -8.60
N GLU A 434 9.49 -9.15 -9.86
CA GLU A 434 9.56 -7.88 -10.62
C GLU A 434 8.18 -7.21 -10.69
N ALA A 435 7.14 -7.96 -11.05
CA ALA A 435 5.77 -7.45 -11.12
C ALA A 435 5.28 -6.94 -9.75
N PHE A 436 5.59 -7.64 -8.67
CA PHE A 436 5.28 -7.21 -7.32
C PHE A 436 6.03 -5.91 -6.95
N LEU A 437 7.32 -5.81 -7.22
CA LEU A 437 8.11 -4.61 -6.94
C LEU A 437 7.61 -3.39 -7.73
N VAL A 438 7.24 -3.59 -9.01
CA VAL A 438 6.60 -2.56 -9.82
C VAL A 438 5.26 -2.12 -9.21
N ALA A 439 4.44 -3.08 -8.77
CA ALA A 439 3.16 -2.78 -8.13
C ALA A 439 3.34 -2.03 -6.80
N VAL A 440 4.33 -2.38 -5.99
CA VAL A 440 4.66 -1.67 -4.75
C VAL A 440 5.11 -0.24 -5.04
N LYS A 441 5.99 -0.06 -6.04
CA LYS A 441 6.45 1.28 -6.46
C LYS A 441 5.29 2.14 -6.98
N GLN A 442 4.38 1.55 -7.75
CA GLN A 442 3.18 2.25 -8.22
C GLN A 442 2.25 2.63 -7.07
N ALA A 443 2.01 1.70 -6.13
CA ALA A 443 1.21 1.97 -4.94
C ALA A 443 1.78 3.12 -4.09
N SER A 444 3.10 3.19 -3.95
CA SER A 444 3.78 4.29 -3.25
C SER A 444 3.61 5.64 -3.99
N ARG A 445 3.70 5.64 -5.33
CA ARG A 445 3.44 6.83 -6.15
C ARG A 445 1.99 7.29 -6.02
N ASP A 446 1.03 6.37 -6.12
CA ASP A 446 -0.40 6.66 -5.98
C ASP A 446 -0.72 7.23 -4.59
N SER A 447 -0.08 6.70 -3.54
CA SER A 447 -0.22 7.20 -2.17
C SER A 447 0.34 8.62 -2.02
N ALA A 448 1.55 8.87 -2.52
CA ALA A 448 2.17 10.20 -2.52
C ALA A 448 1.31 11.20 -3.31
N ARG A 449 0.79 10.80 -4.46
CA ARG A 449 -0.08 11.64 -5.29
C ARG A 449 -1.41 11.95 -4.62
N ALA A 450 -2.03 10.97 -3.95
CA ALA A 450 -3.27 11.20 -3.19
C ALA A 450 -3.07 12.23 -2.06
N VAL A 451 -1.95 12.13 -1.34
CA VAL A 451 -1.57 13.09 -0.29
C VAL A 451 -1.33 14.48 -0.88
N GLU A 452 -0.62 14.58 -2.00
CA GLU A 452 -0.38 15.84 -2.71
C GLU A 452 -1.69 16.50 -3.17
N LEU A 453 -2.62 15.70 -3.73
CA LEU A 453 -3.93 16.19 -4.15
C LEU A 453 -4.81 16.63 -2.96
N ALA A 454 -4.72 15.96 -1.82
CA ALA A 454 -5.44 16.36 -0.62
C ALA A 454 -4.95 17.69 -0.02
N GLY A 455 -3.68 18.01 -0.22
CA GLY A 455 -3.06 19.29 0.19
C GLY A 455 -3.37 20.49 -0.70
N ARG A 456 -4.21 20.35 -1.75
CA ARG A 456 -4.61 21.45 -2.63
C ARG A 456 -5.40 22.54 -1.87
N PRO A 457 -5.42 23.79 -2.39
CA PRO A 457 -6.25 24.86 -1.81
C PRO A 457 -7.74 24.51 -1.74
N GLU A 458 -8.25 23.77 -2.75
CA GLU A 458 -9.66 23.34 -2.84
C GLU A 458 -9.99 22.20 -1.87
N LYS A 459 -8.97 21.61 -1.23
CA LYS A 459 -9.08 20.48 -0.29
C LYS A 459 -9.78 19.25 -0.88
N ILE A 460 -10.16 18.34 -0.01
CA ILE A 460 -10.88 17.11 -0.38
C ILE A 460 -12.35 17.44 -0.60
N PRO A 461 -12.94 17.08 -1.76
CA PRO A 461 -14.34 17.35 -2.04
C PRO A 461 -15.27 16.50 -1.16
N SER A 462 -16.53 16.95 -0.98
CA SER A 462 -17.54 16.24 -0.20
C SER A 462 -17.86 14.82 -0.70
N THR A 463 -17.47 14.48 -1.94
CA THR A 463 -17.55 13.13 -2.51
C THR A 463 -16.45 12.19 -2.02
N GLY A 464 -15.51 12.69 -1.23
CA GLY A 464 -14.42 11.94 -0.61
C GLY A 464 -13.13 11.92 -1.42
N ALA A 465 -12.05 11.47 -0.78
CA ALA A 465 -10.70 11.47 -1.32
C ALA A 465 -10.53 10.64 -2.60
N LEU A 466 -11.30 9.56 -2.77
CA LEU A 466 -11.25 8.73 -3.97
C LEU A 466 -11.57 9.53 -5.23
N SER A 467 -12.46 10.53 -5.14
CA SER A 467 -12.80 11.38 -6.27
C SER A 467 -11.64 12.25 -6.76
N LEU A 468 -10.69 12.61 -5.87
CA LEU A 468 -9.46 13.31 -6.23
C LEU A 468 -8.62 12.47 -7.20
N VAL A 469 -8.35 11.23 -6.81
CA VAL A 469 -7.54 10.28 -7.60
C VAL A 469 -8.23 9.90 -8.91
N ARG A 470 -9.55 9.67 -8.88
CA ARG A 470 -10.35 9.36 -10.08
C ARG A 470 -10.55 10.56 -11.02
N SER A 471 -10.15 11.76 -10.62
CA SER A 471 -10.24 12.98 -11.42
C SER A 471 -8.86 13.58 -11.72
N ASP A 472 -7.79 12.89 -11.37
CA ASP A 472 -6.44 13.36 -11.60
C ASP A 472 -5.85 12.82 -12.91
N PRO A 473 -5.48 13.69 -13.86
CA PRO A 473 -4.90 13.27 -15.14
C PRO A 473 -3.62 12.47 -14.98
N LEU A 474 -2.76 12.81 -14.01
CA LEU A 474 -1.49 12.12 -13.78
C LEU A 474 -1.70 10.67 -13.32
N THR A 475 -2.76 10.40 -12.55
CA THR A 475 -3.08 9.06 -12.08
C THR A 475 -3.86 8.25 -13.11
N GLN A 476 -4.85 8.87 -13.76
CA GLN A 476 -5.77 8.16 -14.66
C GLN A 476 -5.28 8.10 -16.10
N GLY A 477 -4.59 9.12 -16.58
CA GLY A 477 -4.13 9.22 -17.97
C GLY A 477 -3.29 8.01 -18.42
N PRO A 478 -2.23 7.61 -17.68
CA PRO A 478 -1.43 6.43 -18.03
C PRO A 478 -2.25 5.14 -18.11
N LYS A 479 -3.23 4.95 -17.20
CA LYS A 479 -4.09 3.77 -17.17
C LYS A 479 -5.00 3.73 -18.39
N LEU A 480 -5.65 4.85 -18.71
CA LEU A 480 -6.52 4.99 -19.89
C LEU A 480 -5.72 4.81 -21.18
N PHE A 481 -4.54 5.41 -21.27
CA PHE A 481 -3.65 5.26 -22.41
C PHE A 481 -3.23 3.80 -22.61
N ALA A 482 -2.80 3.12 -21.56
CA ALA A 482 -2.40 1.71 -21.63
C ALA A 482 -3.54 0.79 -22.08
N GLN A 483 -4.77 1.08 -21.66
CA GLN A 483 -5.94 0.27 -21.99
C GLN A 483 -6.47 0.51 -23.42
N HIS A 484 -6.39 1.73 -23.91
CA HIS A 484 -7.12 2.12 -25.13
C HIS A 484 -6.23 2.64 -26.27
N CYS A 485 -5.03 3.15 -25.99
CA CYS A 485 -4.18 3.83 -26.96
C CYS A 485 -2.87 3.09 -27.24
N GLN A 486 -2.30 2.38 -26.25
CA GLN A 486 -0.96 1.77 -26.35
C GLN A 486 -0.87 0.66 -27.41
N SER A 487 -1.99 0.07 -27.83
CA SER A 487 -2.00 -0.91 -28.91
C SER A 487 -1.55 -0.33 -30.26
N CYS A 488 -1.71 1.00 -30.45
CA CYS A 488 -1.33 1.71 -31.66
C CYS A 488 -0.23 2.76 -31.42
N HIS A 489 -0.32 3.52 -30.32
CA HIS A 489 0.57 4.63 -30.02
C HIS A 489 1.66 4.25 -29.01
N ALA A 490 2.89 4.69 -29.21
CA ALA A 490 3.88 4.77 -28.16
C ALA A 490 3.70 6.06 -27.33
N HIS A 491 4.13 6.02 -26.08
CA HIS A 491 4.35 7.20 -25.23
C HIS A 491 5.69 7.01 -24.53
N VAL A 492 6.77 7.23 -25.26
CA VAL A 492 8.14 6.93 -24.82
C VAL A 492 9.04 8.10 -25.18
N ASP A 493 9.88 8.52 -24.23
CA ASP A 493 10.92 9.51 -24.49
C ASP A 493 11.83 9.04 -25.64
N PRO A 494 11.99 9.80 -26.72
CA PRO A 494 12.87 9.45 -27.83
C PRO A 494 14.34 9.22 -27.44
N ALA A 495 14.77 9.75 -26.28
CA ALA A 495 16.10 9.53 -25.73
C ALA A 495 16.24 8.23 -24.94
N ALA A 496 15.14 7.54 -24.64
CA ALA A 496 15.18 6.27 -23.89
C ALA A 496 15.87 5.16 -24.70
N GLU A 497 16.60 4.29 -24.02
CA GLU A 497 17.36 3.19 -24.62
C GLU A 497 16.50 2.24 -25.48
N ASN A 498 15.25 2.00 -25.06
CA ASN A 498 14.30 1.12 -25.75
C ASN A 498 13.38 1.85 -26.76
N ALA A 499 13.53 3.15 -26.96
CA ALA A 499 12.64 3.96 -27.80
C ALA A 499 12.46 3.41 -29.21
N LYS A 500 13.56 3.04 -29.90
CA LYS A 500 13.54 2.50 -31.26
C LYS A 500 12.73 1.20 -31.37
N GLU A 501 12.85 0.31 -30.38
CA GLU A 501 12.10 -0.94 -30.34
C GLU A 501 10.60 -0.69 -30.13
N MET A 502 10.26 0.26 -29.27
CA MET A 502 8.86 0.64 -29.00
C MET A 502 8.22 1.31 -30.23
N PHE A 503 8.92 2.22 -30.89
CA PHE A 503 8.42 2.85 -32.12
C PHE A 503 8.19 1.83 -33.24
N ALA A 504 9.11 0.89 -33.43
CA ALA A 504 8.97 -0.16 -34.45
C ALA A 504 7.74 -1.07 -34.23
N LYS A 505 7.27 -1.18 -32.98
CA LYS A 505 6.07 -1.95 -32.64
C LYS A 505 4.78 -1.15 -32.72
N SER A 506 4.88 0.16 -32.73
CA SER A 506 3.72 1.06 -32.78
C SER A 506 3.25 1.23 -34.21
N SER A 507 1.94 1.26 -34.45
CA SER A 507 1.34 1.49 -35.76
C SER A 507 0.88 2.93 -35.97
N ALA A 508 1.12 3.84 -35.01
CA ALA A 508 0.78 5.25 -35.03
C ALA A 508 1.89 6.07 -34.34
N ALA A 509 1.80 7.39 -34.41
CA ALA A 509 2.79 8.33 -33.89
C ALA A 509 3.03 8.17 -32.38
N ASN A 510 4.27 8.43 -31.94
CA ASN A 510 4.62 8.57 -30.54
C ASN A 510 3.99 9.85 -29.96
N LEU A 511 3.26 9.74 -28.87
CA LEU A 511 2.55 10.85 -28.23
C LEU A 511 3.29 11.44 -27.01
N PHE A 512 4.54 11.07 -26.79
CA PHE A 512 5.36 11.66 -25.72
C PHE A 512 5.60 13.15 -26.03
N GLU A 513 5.24 14.03 -25.07
CA GLU A 513 5.31 15.50 -25.22
C GLU A 513 4.57 16.02 -26.47
N PHE A 514 3.46 15.40 -26.85
CA PHE A 514 2.68 15.81 -28.03
C PHE A 514 2.31 17.29 -27.98
N GLY A 515 2.54 17.98 -29.10
CA GLY A 515 2.32 19.43 -29.24
C GLY A 515 3.41 20.31 -28.60
N GLY A 516 4.36 19.74 -27.88
CA GLY A 516 5.52 20.43 -27.34
C GLY A 516 6.56 20.79 -28.42
N GLU A 517 7.48 21.69 -28.09
CA GLU A 517 8.49 22.20 -29.06
C GLU A 517 9.33 21.07 -29.67
N SER A 518 9.79 20.11 -28.85
CA SER A 518 10.61 18.99 -29.34
C SER A 518 9.83 18.09 -30.31
N TRP A 519 8.53 17.85 -30.01
CA TRP A 519 7.67 17.03 -30.84
C TRP A 519 7.36 17.70 -32.18
N VAL A 520 7.01 19.00 -32.16
CA VAL A 520 6.71 19.81 -33.38
C VAL A 520 7.93 19.93 -34.26
N ARG A 521 9.12 20.18 -33.68
CA ARG A 521 10.38 20.18 -34.42
C ARG A 521 10.66 18.87 -35.13
N GLY A 522 10.35 17.76 -34.49
CA GLY A 522 10.53 16.45 -35.09
C GLY A 522 9.51 16.12 -36.18
N LEU A 523 8.28 16.61 -36.07
CA LEU A 523 7.29 16.53 -37.14
C LEU A 523 7.68 17.28 -38.39
N LEU A 524 8.33 18.45 -38.23
CA LEU A 524 8.79 19.30 -39.31
C LEU A 524 10.26 19.06 -39.72
N ASP A 525 10.87 17.96 -39.27
CA ASP A 525 12.22 17.55 -39.65
C ASP A 525 12.17 16.52 -40.77
N PRO A 526 12.74 16.77 -41.97
CA PRO A 526 12.72 15.82 -43.09
C PRO A 526 13.38 14.49 -42.80
N LYS A 527 14.28 14.43 -41.81
CA LYS A 527 14.91 13.14 -41.37
C LYS A 527 14.07 12.33 -40.40
N ARG A 528 13.03 12.93 -39.83
CA ARG A 528 12.24 12.33 -38.76
C ARG A 528 10.78 12.11 -39.11
N VAL A 529 10.17 12.95 -39.92
CA VAL A 529 8.73 12.95 -40.25
C VAL A 529 8.27 11.59 -40.80
N GLY A 530 9.00 10.98 -41.71
CA GLY A 530 8.78 9.63 -42.26
C GLY A 530 9.27 8.50 -41.35
N GLY A 531 9.74 8.79 -40.14
CA GLY A 531 10.22 7.79 -39.18
C GLY A 531 9.08 7.19 -38.34
N ALA A 532 9.35 6.02 -37.72
CA ALA A 532 8.39 5.27 -36.91
C ALA A 532 7.82 6.04 -35.69
N ALA A 533 8.49 7.13 -35.26
CA ALA A 533 8.00 8.00 -34.20
C ALA A 533 6.90 8.97 -34.67
N TYR A 534 6.70 9.13 -35.98
CA TYR A 534 5.71 10.02 -36.60
C TYR A 534 4.85 9.25 -37.59
N PHE A 535 5.03 9.46 -38.91
CA PHE A 535 4.18 8.84 -39.94
C PHE A 535 4.66 7.46 -40.44
N GLY A 536 5.91 7.03 -40.10
CA GLY A 536 6.56 5.91 -40.75
C GLY A 536 5.84 4.56 -40.71
N ASN A 537 4.98 4.33 -39.72
CA ASN A 537 4.19 3.09 -39.61
C ASN A 537 2.69 3.32 -39.87
N THR A 538 2.30 4.48 -40.42
CA THR A 538 0.92 4.86 -40.71
C THR A 538 0.65 4.81 -42.22
N ALA A 539 -0.64 4.88 -42.62
CA ALA A 539 -1.04 5.04 -44.01
C ALA A 539 -0.56 6.37 -44.63
N HIS A 540 -0.15 7.33 -43.80
CA HIS A 540 0.31 8.65 -44.25
C HIS A 540 1.83 8.73 -44.48
N ASN A 541 2.57 7.60 -44.43
CA ASN A 541 4.03 7.61 -44.61
C ASN A 541 4.49 8.18 -45.97
N GLU A 542 3.71 7.95 -47.02
CA GLU A 542 3.93 8.52 -48.38
C GLU A 542 2.92 9.63 -48.71
N GLY A 543 2.31 10.24 -47.69
CA GLY A 543 1.29 11.26 -47.85
C GLY A 543 1.91 12.67 -48.05
N ASP A 544 1.04 13.59 -48.49
CA ASP A 544 1.44 14.96 -48.87
C ASP A 544 2.18 15.74 -47.76
N MET A 545 1.83 15.50 -46.47
CA MET A 545 2.56 16.15 -45.39
C MET A 545 4.02 15.69 -45.28
N VAL A 546 4.30 14.42 -45.55
CA VAL A 546 5.68 13.88 -45.53
C VAL A 546 6.43 14.41 -46.72
N SER A 547 5.83 14.43 -47.94
CA SER A 547 6.42 14.98 -49.17
C SER A 547 6.72 16.46 -48.97
N PHE A 548 5.77 17.25 -48.48
CA PHE A 548 5.96 18.67 -48.19
C PHE A 548 7.14 18.95 -47.24
N VAL A 549 7.24 18.22 -46.14
CA VAL A 549 8.34 18.43 -45.17
C VAL A 549 9.68 18.00 -45.74
N CYS A 550 9.73 16.97 -46.59
CA CYS A 550 10.97 16.46 -47.20
C CYS A 550 11.45 17.26 -48.39
N GLU A 551 10.55 17.85 -49.16
CA GLU A 551 10.83 18.56 -50.42
C GLU A 551 10.71 20.08 -50.28
N ASP A 552 9.47 20.58 -50.10
CA ASP A 552 9.15 22.01 -50.12
C ASP A 552 9.69 22.77 -48.90
N PHE A 553 9.49 22.20 -47.69
CA PHE A 553 9.93 22.81 -46.42
C PHE A 553 11.46 22.85 -46.27
N THR A 554 12.19 22.09 -47.10
CA THR A 554 13.67 22.12 -47.13
C THR A 554 14.22 23.23 -47.98
N ASP A 555 13.46 23.76 -48.94
CA ASP A 555 13.90 24.86 -49.82
C ASP A 555 14.22 26.13 -49.01
N GLU A 556 15.49 26.57 -49.04
CA GLU A 556 15.96 27.72 -48.26
C GLU A 556 15.58 29.07 -48.91
N ASP A 557 15.24 29.08 -50.20
CA ASP A 557 14.78 30.28 -50.89
C ASP A 557 13.31 30.59 -50.49
N GLU A 558 12.46 29.57 -50.34
CA GLU A 558 11.08 29.69 -49.94
C GLU A 558 10.89 29.72 -48.42
N TRP A 559 11.64 28.87 -47.68
CA TRP A 559 11.56 28.68 -46.24
C TRP A 559 12.86 29.06 -45.53
N LYS A 560 13.00 30.29 -45.13
CA LYS A 560 14.14 30.76 -44.34
C LYS A 560 14.09 30.09 -42.96
N ARG A 561 15.27 29.86 -42.36
CA ARG A 561 15.39 29.30 -41.03
C ARG A 561 14.51 30.00 -39.98
N GLU A 562 14.40 31.33 -40.07
CA GLU A 562 13.57 32.14 -39.16
C GLU A 562 12.09 31.87 -39.33
N ASP A 563 11.61 31.63 -40.57
CA ASP A 563 10.22 31.27 -40.86
C ASP A 563 9.86 29.84 -40.38
N LYS A 564 10.78 28.86 -40.53
CA LYS A 564 10.64 27.52 -39.98
C LYS A 564 10.49 27.55 -38.44
N GLU A 565 11.34 28.33 -37.78
CA GLU A 565 11.26 28.58 -36.34
C GLU A 565 9.93 29.25 -35.95
N ALA A 566 9.46 30.20 -36.74
CA ALA A 566 8.22 30.90 -36.47
C ALA A 566 7.00 29.95 -36.53
N VAL A 567 6.95 29.02 -37.51
CA VAL A 567 5.91 28.00 -37.61
C VAL A 567 5.91 27.07 -36.39
N VAL A 568 7.09 26.59 -35.96
CA VAL A 568 7.20 25.77 -34.76
C VAL A 568 6.60 26.49 -33.54
N PHE A 569 7.01 27.74 -33.30
CA PHE A 569 6.49 28.46 -32.12
C PHE A 569 5.01 28.82 -32.23
N ALA A 570 4.49 29.04 -33.42
CA ALA A 570 3.06 29.26 -33.61
C ALA A 570 2.23 28.01 -33.30
N LEU A 571 2.64 26.82 -33.73
CA LEU A 571 1.96 25.54 -33.40
C LEU A 571 2.02 25.21 -31.88
N VAL A 572 3.18 25.43 -31.26
CA VAL A 572 3.31 25.29 -29.81
C VAL A 572 2.44 26.27 -29.03
N ALA A 573 2.26 27.48 -29.58
CA ALA A 573 1.37 28.48 -29.01
C ALA A 573 -0.12 28.09 -29.17
N GLU A 574 -0.52 27.53 -30.34
CA GLU A 574 -1.87 26.98 -30.54
C GLU A 574 -2.16 25.83 -29.55
N ALA A 575 -1.18 24.98 -29.28
CA ALA A 575 -1.30 23.95 -28.25
C ALA A 575 -1.40 24.54 -26.83
N GLY A 576 -1.12 25.81 -26.61
CA GLY A 576 -1.10 26.44 -25.29
C GLY A 576 0.04 25.96 -24.39
N LEU A 577 1.12 25.42 -24.96
CA LEU A 577 2.25 24.84 -24.23
C LEU A 577 3.48 25.77 -24.17
N LEU A 578 3.38 26.98 -24.74
CA LEU A 578 4.48 27.92 -24.76
C LEU A 578 4.63 28.67 -23.43
N GLN A 579 5.79 28.52 -22.79
CA GLN A 579 6.07 29.15 -21.49
C GLN A 579 6.69 30.56 -21.58
N GLU A 580 7.19 30.99 -22.75
CA GLU A 580 7.93 32.23 -22.89
C GLU A 580 7.09 33.37 -23.47
N THR A 581 6.97 34.47 -22.73
CA THR A 581 6.24 35.68 -23.14
C THR A 581 7.01 36.59 -24.15
N GLY A 582 8.32 36.34 -24.38
CA GLY A 582 9.18 37.17 -25.21
C GLY A 582 9.05 36.99 -26.72
N LYS A 583 8.38 35.93 -27.22
CA LYS A 583 8.37 35.52 -28.64
C LYS A 583 7.16 36.02 -29.45
N LYS A 584 6.42 37.01 -28.97
CA LYS A 584 5.17 37.47 -29.62
C LYS A 584 5.30 37.81 -31.11
N LYS A 585 6.41 38.44 -31.54
CA LYS A 585 6.63 38.77 -32.95
C LYS A 585 6.88 37.52 -33.81
N VAL A 586 7.65 36.57 -33.30
CA VAL A 586 7.96 35.31 -33.98
C VAL A 586 6.68 34.48 -34.14
N ILE A 587 5.90 34.37 -33.07
CA ILE A 587 4.61 33.68 -33.08
C ILE A 587 3.64 34.30 -34.08
N LYS A 588 3.54 35.68 -34.11
CA LYS A 588 2.70 36.35 -35.07
C LYS A 588 3.13 36.04 -36.51
N ARG A 589 4.42 36.07 -36.82
CA ARG A 589 4.97 35.66 -38.11
C ARG A 589 4.61 34.22 -38.46
N GLY A 590 4.72 33.28 -37.52
CA GLY A 590 4.34 31.89 -37.72
C GLY A 590 2.86 31.72 -38.02
N HIS A 591 1.99 32.43 -37.33
CA HIS A 591 0.55 32.44 -37.64
C HIS A 591 0.25 32.94 -39.04
N GLU A 592 0.97 33.97 -39.52
CA GLU A 592 0.83 34.47 -40.90
C GLU A 592 1.26 33.41 -41.92
N LEU A 593 2.37 32.70 -41.67
CA LEU A 593 2.89 31.64 -42.52
C LEU A 593 2.00 30.40 -42.57
N ILE A 594 1.36 30.04 -41.42
CA ILE A 594 0.41 28.92 -41.36
C ILE A 594 -0.88 29.27 -42.11
N ALA A 595 -1.33 30.52 -42.06
CA ALA A 595 -2.54 30.98 -42.74
C ALA A 595 -2.34 31.22 -44.24
N ASP A 596 -1.10 31.34 -44.72
CA ASP A 596 -0.74 31.61 -46.12
C ASP A 596 -1.13 30.41 -47.00
N THR A 597 -2.02 30.65 -47.97
CA THR A 597 -2.55 29.66 -48.91
C THR A 597 -1.54 29.16 -49.96
N ASP A 598 -0.42 29.80 -50.08
CA ASP A 598 0.72 29.33 -50.87
C ASP A 598 1.69 28.47 -50.03
N ARG A 599 1.37 28.26 -48.73
CA ARG A 599 2.19 27.52 -47.75
C ARG A 599 1.36 26.47 -47.01
N CYS A 600 1.42 26.44 -45.66
CA CYS A 600 0.67 25.50 -44.87
C CYS A 600 -0.86 25.57 -45.08
N GLY A 601 -1.34 26.79 -45.32
CA GLY A 601 -2.74 27.07 -45.59
C GLY A 601 -3.25 26.54 -46.93
N SER A 602 -2.40 26.02 -47.81
CA SER A 602 -2.84 25.32 -49.03
C SER A 602 -3.61 24.02 -48.72
N CYS A 603 -3.26 23.35 -47.60
CA CYS A 603 -3.84 22.10 -47.18
C CYS A 603 -4.62 22.22 -45.85
N HIS A 604 -4.13 23.05 -44.93
CA HIS A 604 -4.67 23.15 -43.57
C HIS A 604 -5.63 24.32 -43.41
N PRO A 605 -6.89 24.10 -43.01
CA PRO A 605 -7.75 25.18 -42.53
C PRO A 605 -7.11 25.85 -41.30
N TYR A 606 -7.00 27.19 -41.37
CA TYR A 606 -6.44 27.94 -40.25
C TYR A 606 -6.94 29.37 -40.25
N ARG A 607 -7.55 29.80 -39.14
CA ARG A 607 -8.12 31.15 -38.95
C ARG A 607 -9.09 31.52 -40.08
N SER A 608 -8.82 32.57 -40.82
CA SER A 608 -9.67 33.10 -41.89
C SER A 608 -9.19 32.75 -43.30
N ASN A 609 -8.30 31.73 -43.46
CA ASN A 609 -8.00 31.25 -44.80
C ASN A 609 -9.23 30.54 -45.42
N GLU A 610 -9.31 30.56 -46.74
CA GLU A 610 -10.45 30.01 -47.49
C GLU A 610 -10.34 28.49 -47.74
N THR A 611 -9.44 27.77 -47.02
CA THR A 611 -9.17 26.36 -47.22
C THR A 611 -10.35 25.52 -46.66
N GLU A 612 -10.85 24.63 -47.47
CA GLU A 612 -11.98 23.75 -47.11
C GLU A 612 -11.58 22.72 -46.03
N LEU A 613 -12.52 22.41 -45.14
CA LEU A 613 -12.36 21.37 -44.13
C LEU A 613 -12.35 20.00 -44.81
N GLY A 614 -11.56 19.07 -44.26
CA GLY A 614 -11.63 17.65 -44.60
C GLY A 614 -10.43 17.09 -45.35
N TYR A 615 -9.64 17.90 -46.03
CA TYR A 615 -8.42 17.46 -46.72
C TYR A 615 -7.25 17.21 -45.73
N ALA A 616 -6.99 18.15 -44.84
CA ALA A 616 -6.01 18.03 -43.76
C ALA A 616 -6.61 18.56 -42.46
N PRO A 617 -6.05 18.22 -41.30
CA PRO A 617 -6.62 18.64 -40.02
C PRO A 617 -6.57 20.18 -39.85
N ASP A 618 -7.66 20.71 -39.30
CA ASP A 618 -7.78 22.10 -38.84
C ASP A 618 -6.72 22.40 -37.77
N LEU A 619 -5.88 23.40 -37.99
CA LEU A 619 -4.82 23.83 -37.10
C LEU A 619 -5.26 24.87 -36.06
N ASN A 620 -6.52 25.33 -36.07
CA ASN A 620 -7.02 26.21 -35.02
C ASN A 620 -7.06 25.50 -33.67
N GLY A 621 -6.26 25.99 -32.72
CA GLY A 621 -6.08 25.38 -31.42
C GLY A 621 -5.43 24.00 -31.48
N TRP A 622 -4.70 23.69 -32.54
CA TRP A 622 -4.03 22.39 -32.70
C TRP A 622 -3.22 21.99 -31.43
N GLY A 623 -3.39 20.76 -30.97
CA GLY A 623 -2.74 20.28 -29.76
C GLY A 623 -3.31 20.85 -28.45
N SER A 624 -4.31 21.75 -28.49
CA SER A 624 -5.02 22.22 -27.29
C SER A 624 -5.84 21.10 -26.65
N GLU A 625 -6.30 21.30 -25.42
CA GLU A 625 -7.17 20.31 -24.73
C GLU A 625 -8.44 20.06 -25.56
N GLU A 626 -9.05 21.12 -26.09
CA GLU A 626 -10.28 21.00 -26.90
C GLU A 626 -10.03 20.22 -28.20
N TRP A 627 -8.91 20.51 -28.87
CA TRP A 627 -8.54 19.82 -30.11
C TRP A 627 -8.29 18.32 -29.84
N LEU A 628 -7.55 17.98 -28.78
CA LEU A 628 -7.28 16.59 -28.38
C LEU A 628 -8.57 15.86 -27.97
N VAL A 629 -9.42 16.51 -27.18
CA VAL A 629 -10.73 15.95 -26.83
C VAL A 629 -11.53 15.68 -28.09
N GLY A 630 -11.54 16.61 -29.05
CA GLY A 630 -12.26 16.47 -30.32
C GLY A 630 -11.79 15.27 -31.14
N ILE A 631 -10.46 15.15 -31.39
CA ILE A 631 -9.92 14.06 -32.21
C ILE A 631 -10.05 12.69 -31.54
N VAL A 632 -9.91 12.61 -30.21
CA VAL A 632 -10.14 11.35 -29.49
C VAL A 632 -11.64 10.99 -29.49
N THR A 633 -12.51 11.97 -29.40
CA THR A 633 -13.96 11.73 -29.47
C THR A 633 -14.37 11.16 -30.83
N ASP A 634 -14.00 11.85 -31.91
CA ASP A 634 -14.32 11.45 -33.29
C ASP A 634 -13.21 11.90 -34.27
N PRO A 635 -12.23 11.07 -34.60
CA PRO A 635 -11.19 11.40 -35.56
C PRO A 635 -11.72 11.55 -37.00
N THR A 636 -12.95 11.08 -37.29
CA THR A 636 -13.58 11.18 -38.61
C THR A 636 -14.43 12.45 -38.75
N HIS A 637 -14.46 13.32 -37.75
CA HIS A 637 -15.13 14.62 -37.87
C HIS A 637 -14.43 15.50 -38.91
N GLN A 638 -15.18 16.33 -39.66
CA GLN A 638 -14.67 17.21 -40.74
C GLN A 638 -13.46 18.06 -40.34
N ARG A 639 -13.31 18.37 -39.07
CA ARG A 639 -12.18 19.09 -38.49
C ARG A 639 -10.85 18.32 -38.50
N PHE A 640 -10.89 17.00 -38.63
CA PHE A 640 -9.72 16.13 -38.48
C PHE A 640 -9.48 15.32 -39.77
N TYR A 641 -9.85 14.05 -39.80
CA TYR A 641 -9.58 13.13 -40.91
C TYR A 641 -10.85 12.42 -41.36
N PRO A 642 -11.83 13.12 -41.98
CA PRO A 642 -13.13 12.52 -42.32
C PRO A 642 -13.02 11.32 -43.26
N ASP A 643 -12.20 11.43 -44.31
CA ASP A 643 -12.02 10.41 -45.34
C ASP A 643 -10.65 9.72 -45.28
N THR A 644 -9.71 10.27 -44.54
CA THR A 644 -8.31 9.83 -44.50
C THR A 644 -7.88 9.29 -43.12
N ASN A 645 -8.84 9.07 -42.21
CA ASN A 645 -8.52 8.44 -40.95
C ASN A 645 -8.02 7.01 -41.18
N ASP A 646 -6.76 6.74 -40.80
CA ASP A 646 -6.15 5.43 -41.05
C ASP A 646 -6.87 4.33 -40.23
N ARG A 647 -6.82 4.38 -38.89
CA ARG A 647 -7.37 3.32 -38.05
C ARG A 647 -7.74 3.77 -36.64
N MET A 648 -7.65 5.06 -36.33
CA MET A 648 -7.99 5.56 -35.03
C MET A 648 -9.49 5.38 -34.73
N PRO A 649 -9.87 4.66 -33.64
CA PRO A 649 -11.28 4.44 -33.30
C PRO A 649 -11.98 5.73 -32.83
N ARG A 650 -13.30 5.80 -33.00
CA ARG A 650 -14.18 6.81 -32.45
C ARG A 650 -14.49 6.48 -30.99
N PHE A 651 -13.75 7.05 -30.03
CA PHE A 651 -13.91 6.68 -28.62
C PHE A 651 -15.12 7.31 -27.93
N GLY A 652 -15.52 8.52 -28.35
CA GLY A 652 -16.62 9.26 -27.74
C GLY A 652 -17.93 9.14 -28.48
N VAL A 653 -17.99 8.40 -29.60
CA VAL A 653 -19.22 8.19 -30.38
C VAL A 653 -19.64 6.75 -30.27
N ALA A 654 -20.85 6.54 -29.77
CA ALA A 654 -21.41 5.20 -29.66
C ALA A 654 -21.69 4.60 -31.04
N PRO A 655 -21.20 3.40 -31.38
CA PRO A 655 -21.58 2.72 -32.60
C PRO A 655 -23.07 2.29 -32.50
N ASP A 656 -23.87 2.73 -33.45
CA ASP A 656 -25.28 2.33 -33.64
C ASP A 656 -26.16 2.35 -32.36
N GLY A 657 -25.97 3.37 -31.51
CA GLY A 657 -26.71 3.52 -30.25
C GLY A 657 -26.19 2.68 -29.08
N GLY A 658 -25.01 2.07 -29.20
CA GLY A 658 -24.32 1.36 -28.13
C GLY A 658 -23.68 2.28 -27.10
N LEU A 659 -22.88 1.70 -26.21
CA LEU A 659 -22.09 2.46 -25.21
C LEU A 659 -20.85 3.08 -25.87
N GLN A 660 -20.49 4.30 -25.47
CA GLN A 660 -19.22 4.93 -25.81
C GLN A 660 -18.06 4.09 -25.24
N ALA A 661 -16.95 3.99 -25.96
CA ALA A 661 -15.75 3.29 -25.49
C ALA A 661 -15.07 4.04 -24.32
N LEU A 662 -15.10 5.37 -24.36
CA LEU A 662 -14.64 6.26 -23.30
C LEU A 662 -15.69 7.33 -23.00
N SER A 663 -15.95 7.59 -21.72
CA SER A 663 -16.77 8.73 -21.31
C SER A 663 -16.05 10.06 -21.58
N ASP A 664 -16.80 11.16 -21.69
CA ASP A 664 -16.23 12.50 -21.89
C ASP A 664 -15.19 12.85 -20.82
N LYS A 665 -15.42 12.44 -19.56
CA LYS A 665 -14.47 12.60 -18.47
C LYS A 665 -13.16 11.85 -18.72
N GLN A 666 -13.22 10.61 -19.20
CA GLN A 666 -12.04 9.79 -19.49
C GLN A 666 -11.24 10.35 -20.67
N ILE A 667 -11.95 10.80 -21.73
CA ILE A 667 -11.32 11.48 -22.88
C ILE A 667 -10.59 12.75 -22.41
N LYS A 668 -11.23 13.55 -21.56
CA LYS A 668 -10.61 14.74 -21.00
C LYS A 668 -9.38 14.41 -20.16
N LEU A 669 -9.43 13.39 -19.31
CA LEU A 669 -8.31 12.97 -18.45
C LEU A 669 -7.10 12.51 -19.26
N VAL A 670 -7.29 11.70 -20.30
CA VAL A 670 -6.18 11.27 -21.15
C VAL A 670 -5.61 12.42 -21.97
N SER A 671 -6.46 13.34 -22.48
CA SER A 671 -6.02 14.53 -23.20
C SER A 671 -5.20 15.49 -22.31
N GLN A 672 -5.64 15.71 -21.08
CA GLN A 672 -4.92 16.52 -20.11
C GLN A 672 -3.57 15.90 -19.74
N TRP A 673 -3.54 14.57 -19.58
CA TRP A 673 -2.30 13.85 -19.29
C TRP A 673 -1.30 13.97 -20.45
N LEU A 674 -1.72 13.74 -21.69
CA LEU A 674 -0.86 13.89 -22.88
C LEU A 674 -0.24 15.29 -22.98
N ARG A 675 -0.95 16.32 -22.49
CA ARG A 675 -0.48 17.72 -22.46
C ARG A 675 0.36 18.09 -21.24
N GLY A 676 0.52 17.21 -20.26
CA GLY A 676 1.16 17.55 -19.00
C GLY A 676 0.35 18.51 -18.11
N SER A 677 -0.99 18.57 -18.34
CA SER A 677 -1.90 19.50 -17.65
C SER A 677 -2.53 18.83 -16.42
N TRP A 678 -1.81 18.83 -15.30
CA TRP A 678 -2.31 18.37 -14.00
C TRP A 678 -1.85 19.29 -12.88
N TYR A 679 -2.49 19.18 -11.72
CA TYR A 679 -2.10 19.92 -10.53
C TYR A 679 -0.65 19.60 -10.14
N ARG A 680 0.14 20.67 -9.95
CA ARG A 680 1.50 20.63 -9.37
C ARG A 680 1.52 21.55 -8.16
N PRO A 681 1.99 21.10 -6.99
CA PRO A 681 2.15 22.01 -5.86
C PRO A 681 3.12 23.11 -6.25
N ALA A 682 2.91 24.33 -5.73
CA ALA A 682 3.87 25.40 -5.87
C ALA A 682 5.22 24.89 -5.35
N ALA A 683 6.25 24.94 -6.18
CA ALA A 683 7.57 24.52 -5.79
C ALA A 683 7.95 25.31 -4.53
N HIS A 684 8.05 24.63 -3.39
CA HIS A 684 8.90 25.12 -2.34
C HIS A 684 10.26 25.29 -3.02
N THR A 685 10.72 26.54 -3.13
CA THR A 685 11.97 26.92 -3.76
C THR A 685 13.10 25.98 -3.29
N ARG A 686 13.27 24.87 -3.99
CA ARG A 686 14.45 24.03 -3.95
C ARG A 686 15.38 24.62 -5.02
N GLY A 687 16.42 25.34 -4.58
CA GLY A 687 17.62 25.38 -5.38
C GLY A 687 18.06 23.93 -5.57
N ASP A 688 18.03 23.50 -6.80
CA ASP A 688 18.92 22.55 -7.45
C ASP A 688 18.14 21.73 -8.48
N GLY A 689 18.63 21.85 -9.72
CA GLY A 689 18.04 21.21 -10.89
C GLY A 689 18.15 19.69 -10.84
N VAL A 690 17.03 19.06 -10.54
CA VAL A 690 16.78 17.67 -10.91
C VAL A 690 15.49 17.68 -11.74
N SER A 691 15.63 17.35 -13.02
CA SER A 691 14.53 17.13 -13.94
C SER A 691 13.75 15.89 -13.47
N ASP A 692 12.59 16.10 -12.81
CA ASP A 692 11.61 15.06 -12.60
C ASP A 692 10.89 14.73 -13.93
N HIS A 693 11.46 13.83 -14.71
CA HIS A 693 10.71 13.08 -15.71
C HIS A 693 10.25 11.76 -15.05
N PRO A 694 8.93 11.38 -15.15
CA PRO A 694 8.38 10.16 -14.59
C PRO A 694 8.92 8.86 -15.23
#